data_2025edff98038995257221ecb5d9371d
#
_entry.id   2025edff98038995257221ecb5d9371d
#
_cell.length_a   1.000
_cell.length_b   1.000
_cell.length_c   1.000
_cell.angle_alpha   90.00
_cell.angle_beta   90.00
_cell.angle_gamma   90.00
#
_symmetry.space_group_name_H-M   'P 1'
#
loop_
_entity.id
_entity.type
_entity.pdbx_description
1 polymer ?
#
loop_
_entity_poly.entity_id
_entity_poly.type
_entity_poly.pdbx_seq_one_letter_code
_entity_poly.pdbx_strand_id
1 'polypeptide(L)'
;QYPVFPWVLADYTSNEIDLNDSRFYRDLTKPIGALNPDRLAQLIERYKDLELFGFPEAERFLYGSHYSSPGIVLHLLIRQEPFTTMAIELQSGRFDCPDRLFYDIASSWNGIMTSSSDMKELIPEMYCLPEMFLNTNNFPLGTTQSGRVVNHVGLPPWAKGSAYEFIRIQRLALESEYVSHNLNHWIDLVFGFKQRGEEAEAAHNIFHHLSYEGAVDLDKITDEVDRLAAESHIQNFGQTPSQLCVLDPHPERFPAEDCWRPLIYDISVPKRLRCYTPSKQFGNSNSEYGNGALVKILPLSDSVVVVHADLSVGSYRYNLHHKSQRLRMDRLRPLARRELSVSRIAMKRGSAVPLEKVDGTPYSIHNHCFDLTLGGRAKEELRRNAVLPSGRLISGTELTWSTAEASSMLVSCGYFDDTVKIHGTESLDLMASENGGHRGPICCLSIASDGLMVTGGQDATCRVWVVNHADMAVALSDGYVQTALGASNDGEQLLSCCHVLWGHDTPLTCVDINSDLDVIVSGSEDGLVCVHNIRRGEFIRAFRPPSIGDFKPSVARIALDTTGNMVVHMNDGGLYSYTVNGVELAAIDAGEIIHDMRICSNGEFIVTGGDDCQVRIWKLSDLTVSAVLDLRSHGPIRCIAMTPDDMNPVNQYSYLFIGSDDGSITLVDRDPELAGG
;
A
#
# COMPACT_ATOMS: atom_id res chain seq x y z
N GLN A 1 -17.56 -4.65 -16.93
CA GLN A 1 -17.79 -3.30 -16.39
C GLN A 1 -16.51 -2.75 -15.79
N TYR A 2 -16.26 -1.44 -15.97
CA TYR A 2 -15.12 -0.77 -15.36
C TYR A 2 -15.48 -0.32 -13.94
N PRO A 3 -14.58 -0.37 -12.96
CA PRO A 3 -14.84 0.10 -11.60
C PRO A 3 -15.23 1.58 -11.57
N VAL A 4 -16.15 1.94 -10.68
CA VAL A 4 -16.69 3.29 -10.54
C VAL A 4 -16.35 3.85 -9.17
N PHE A 5 -15.88 5.10 -9.14
CA PHE A 5 -15.62 5.88 -7.94
C PHE A 5 -16.41 7.19 -7.98
N PRO A 6 -16.86 7.70 -6.82
CA PRO A 6 -17.61 8.95 -6.79
C PRO A 6 -16.74 10.16 -7.08
N TRP A 7 -17.30 11.20 -7.69
CA TRP A 7 -16.81 12.54 -7.46
C TRP A 7 -17.06 12.88 -5.99
N VAL A 8 -16.05 13.22 -5.23
CA VAL A 8 -16.22 13.56 -3.81
C VAL A 8 -16.16 15.06 -3.55
N LEU A 9 -15.34 15.78 -4.30
CA LEU A 9 -15.24 17.24 -4.24
C LEU A 9 -16.22 17.90 -5.21
N ALA A 10 -16.61 19.15 -4.89
CA ALA A 10 -17.47 20.00 -5.71
C ALA A 10 -16.81 21.32 -6.10
N ASP A 11 -15.64 21.65 -5.58
CA ASP A 11 -14.90 22.87 -5.90
C ASP A 11 -13.53 22.55 -6.52
N TYR A 12 -13.40 22.92 -7.79
CA TYR A 12 -12.18 22.77 -8.57
C TYR A 12 -11.64 24.14 -9.07
N THR A 13 -12.06 25.24 -8.45
CA THR A 13 -11.74 26.62 -8.87
C THR A 13 -11.06 27.45 -7.79
N SER A 14 -11.24 27.12 -6.52
CA SER A 14 -10.62 27.82 -5.40
C SER A 14 -9.11 27.61 -5.35
N ASN A 15 -8.38 28.58 -4.80
CA ASN A 15 -6.94 28.49 -4.63
C ASN A 15 -6.52 27.51 -3.52
N GLU A 16 -7.37 27.38 -2.51
CA GLU A 16 -7.17 26.49 -1.34
C GLU A 16 -8.46 25.75 -1.07
N ILE A 17 -8.34 24.58 -0.45
CA ILE A 17 -9.45 23.72 -0.08
C ILE A 17 -9.29 23.29 1.39
N ASP A 18 -10.37 23.41 2.17
CA ASP A 18 -10.43 22.89 3.55
C ASP A 18 -11.28 21.63 3.55
N LEU A 19 -10.63 20.49 3.77
CA LEU A 19 -11.30 19.18 3.79
C LEU A 19 -12.18 18.94 5.03
N ASN A 20 -12.18 19.85 6.01
CA ASN A 20 -13.11 19.81 7.14
C ASN A 20 -14.41 20.59 6.86
N ASP A 21 -14.45 21.36 5.78
CA ASP A 21 -15.63 22.14 5.42
C ASP A 21 -16.49 21.40 4.39
N SER A 22 -17.70 21.01 4.81
CA SER A 22 -18.65 20.26 3.97
C SER A 22 -19.05 20.97 2.67
N ARG A 23 -18.85 22.28 2.55
CA ARG A 23 -19.15 23.06 1.33
C ARG A 23 -18.28 22.67 0.13
N PHE A 24 -17.10 22.12 0.38
CA PHE A 24 -16.21 21.66 -0.67
C PHE A 24 -16.58 20.28 -1.23
N TYR A 25 -17.53 19.58 -0.58
CA TYR A 25 -17.93 18.24 -0.96
C TYR A 25 -19.20 18.20 -1.79
N ARG A 26 -19.30 17.19 -2.63
CA ARG A 26 -20.51 16.84 -3.35
C ARG A 26 -21.53 16.21 -2.39
N ASP A 27 -22.81 16.46 -2.65
CA ASP A 27 -23.91 15.72 -2.01
C ASP A 27 -23.97 14.29 -2.53
N LEU A 28 -23.45 13.34 -1.75
CA LEU A 28 -23.39 11.91 -2.08
C LEU A 28 -24.74 11.19 -1.96
N THR A 29 -25.76 11.86 -1.40
CA THR A 29 -27.13 11.31 -1.34
C THR A 29 -27.87 11.39 -2.66
N LYS A 30 -27.31 12.12 -3.65
CA LYS A 30 -27.89 12.37 -4.96
C LYS A 30 -27.08 11.77 -6.09
N PRO A 31 -27.71 11.18 -7.11
CA PRO A 31 -27.01 10.81 -8.33
C PRO A 31 -26.47 12.05 -9.06
N ILE A 32 -25.46 11.87 -9.89
CA ILE A 32 -24.84 12.98 -10.66
C ILE A 32 -25.89 13.82 -11.37
N GLY A 33 -26.87 13.19 -11.98
CA GLY A 33 -27.92 13.86 -12.74
C GLY A 33 -28.82 14.76 -11.91
N ALA A 34 -28.92 14.55 -10.61
CA ALA A 34 -29.80 15.29 -9.69
C ALA A 34 -29.06 16.34 -8.86
N LEU A 35 -27.75 16.56 -9.06
CA LEU A 35 -26.97 17.54 -8.29
C LEU A 35 -27.39 18.97 -8.59
N ASN A 36 -27.67 19.29 -9.86
CA ASN A 36 -28.15 20.62 -10.26
C ASN A 36 -29.69 20.62 -10.32
N PRO A 37 -30.37 21.44 -9.48
CA PRO A 37 -31.83 21.46 -9.42
C PRO A 37 -32.51 21.89 -10.74
N ASP A 38 -31.92 22.85 -11.45
CA ASP A 38 -32.49 23.36 -12.71
C ASP A 38 -32.40 22.30 -13.81
N ARG A 39 -31.28 21.60 -13.89
CA ARG A 39 -31.11 20.46 -14.79
C ARG A 39 -32.08 19.32 -14.44
N LEU A 40 -32.21 18.99 -13.17
CA LEU A 40 -33.14 17.96 -12.72
C LEU A 40 -34.56 18.30 -13.10
N ALA A 41 -35.00 19.54 -12.94
CA ALA A 41 -36.33 19.98 -13.33
C ALA A 41 -36.61 19.75 -14.83
N GLN A 42 -35.65 20.06 -15.70
CA GLN A 42 -35.74 19.82 -17.14
C GLN A 42 -35.80 18.32 -17.45
N LEU A 43 -35.05 17.49 -16.75
CA LEU A 43 -35.07 16.05 -16.92
C LEU A 43 -36.39 15.41 -16.46
N ILE A 44 -36.97 15.91 -15.37
CA ILE A 44 -38.31 15.49 -14.88
C ILE A 44 -39.37 15.89 -15.86
N GLU A 45 -39.32 17.08 -16.47
CA GLU A 45 -40.25 17.51 -17.51
C GLU A 45 -40.18 16.55 -18.69
N ARG A 46 -38.99 16.25 -19.19
CA ARG A 46 -38.77 15.27 -20.26
C ARG A 46 -39.30 13.87 -19.90
N TYR A 47 -39.11 13.43 -18.65
CA TYR A 47 -39.65 12.13 -18.18
C TYR A 47 -41.16 12.09 -18.24
N LYS A 48 -41.86 13.19 -17.88
CA LYS A 48 -43.33 13.31 -18.02
C LYS A 48 -43.78 13.34 -19.47
N ASP A 49 -43.00 13.94 -20.37
CA ASP A 49 -43.31 13.92 -21.80
C ASP A 49 -43.28 12.49 -22.36
N LEU A 50 -42.35 11.63 -21.92
CA LEU A 50 -42.34 10.22 -22.31
C LEU A 50 -43.64 9.49 -21.92
N GLU A 51 -44.22 9.86 -20.76
CA GLU A 51 -45.51 9.36 -20.32
C GLU A 51 -46.64 9.84 -21.26
N LEU A 52 -46.64 11.11 -21.61
CA LEU A 52 -47.63 11.69 -22.53
C LEU A 52 -47.54 11.08 -23.92
N PHE A 53 -46.36 10.70 -24.37
CA PHE A 53 -46.16 10.00 -25.67
C PHE A 53 -46.48 8.51 -25.61
N GLY A 54 -46.90 7.98 -24.46
CA GLY A 54 -47.39 6.59 -24.32
C GLY A 54 -46.27 5.57 -24.16
N PHE A 55 -45.06 5.98 -23.78
CA PHE A 55 -44.00 5.01 -23.45
C PHE A 55 -44.38 4.18 -22.23
N PRO A 56 -44.16 2.86 -22.25
CA PRO A 56 -44.36 2.01 -21.10
C PRO A 56 -43.52 2.51 -19.92
N GLU A 57 -44.00 2.35 -18.69
CA GLU A 57 -43.31 2.79 -17.47
C GLU A 57 -41.89 2.23 -17.39
N ALA A 58 -41.71 0.95 -17.75
CA ALA A 58 -40.41 0.29 -17.76
C ALA A 58 -39.38 0.88 -18.77
N GLU A 59 -39.83 1.67 -19.74
CA GLU A 59 -38.98 2.29 -20.76
C GLU A 59 -38.77 3.78 -20.53
N ARG A 60 -39.43 4.37 -19.52
CA ARG A 60 -39.24 5.77 -19.16
C ARG A 60 -37.96 5.94 -18.38
N PHE A 61 -37.20 6.99 -18.66
CA PHE A 61 -35.90 7.26 -18.02
C PHE A 61 -35.64 8.75 -17.86
N LEU A 62 -34.87 9.09 -16.81
CA LEU A 62 -34.30 10.42 -16.65
C LEU A 62 -32.98 10.56 -17.42
N TYR A 63 -32.18 9.52 -17.46
CA TYR A 63 -30.85 9.56 -18.04
C TYR A 63 -30.69 8.54 -19.19
N GLY A 64 -30.29 9.03 -20.36
CA GLY A 64 -30.10 8.19 -21.56
C GLY A 64 -28.79 7.38 -21.53
N SER A 65 -27.80 7.79 -20.70
CA SER A 65 -26.57 7.06 -20.44
C SER A 65 -26.33 6.96 -18.94
N HIS A 66 -25.56 5.99 -18.51
CA HIS A 66 -25.20 5.85 -17.11
C HIS A 66 -23.79 6.39 -16.81
N TYR A 67 -23.37 6.30 -15.54
CA TYR A 67 -22.17 6.91 -14.97
C TYR A 67 -20.83 6.28 -15.40
N SER A 68 -20.83 5.05 -15.99
CA SER A 68 -19.60 4.31 -16.36
C SER A 68 -19.77 3.59 -17.69
N SER A 69 -19.81 4.35 -18.79
CA SER A 69 -19.78 3.77 -20.14
C SER A 69 -18.33 3.54 -20.59
N PRO A 70 -18.06 2.62 -21.54
CA PRO A 70 -16.72 2.45 -22.13
C PRO A 70 -16.15 3.76 -22.67
N GLY A 71 -16.96 4.60 -23.29
CA GLY A 71 -16.55 5.92 -23.79
C GLY A 71 -16.04 6.86 -22.71
N ILE A 72 -16.59 6.80 -21.48
CA ILE A 72 -16.12 7.58 -20.33
C ILE A 72 -14.71 7.15 -19.92
N VAL A 73 -14.46 5.84 -19.85
CA VAL A 73 -13.14 5.30 -19.51
C VAL A 73 -12.11 5.75 -20.53
N LEU A 74 -12.39 5.60 -21.82
CA LEU A 74 -11.51 6.02 -22.90
C LEU A 74 -11.29 7.55 -22.91
N HIS A 75 -12.32 8.34 -22.57
CA HIS A 75 -12.23 9.78 -22.43
C HIS A 75 -11.26 10.18 -21.31
N LEU A 76 -11.38 9.57 -20.13
CA LEU A 76 -10.53 9.89 -18.97
C LEU A 76 -9.09 9.41 -19.17
N LEU A 77 -8.89 8.21 -19.73
CA LEU A 77 -7.57 7.59 -19.92
C LEU A 77 -6.95 7.88 -21.31
N ILE A 78 -7.42 8.91 -22.01
CA ILE A 78 -7.01 9.25 -23.40
C ILE A 78 -5.49 9.44 -23.59
N ARG A 79 -4.72 9.64 -22.51
CA ARG A 79 -3.26 9.83 -22.52
C ARG A 79 -2.46 8.58 -22.20
N GLN A 80 -3.17 7.46 -21.89
CA GLN A 80 -2.56 6.20 -21.46
C GLN A 80 -2.84 5.09 -22.48
N GLU A 81 -1.80 4.39 -22.94
CA GLU A 81 -1.98 3.17 -23.73
C GLU A 81 -2.42 1.99 -22.82
N PRO A 82 -3.29 1.11 -23.30
CA PRO A 82 -3.82 1.00 -24.68
C PRO A 82 -5.07 1.86 -24.96
N PHE A 83 -5.55 2.63 -23.96
CA PHE A 83 -6.79 3.41 -24.05
C PHE A 83 -6.73 4.50 -25.13
N THR A 84 -5.55 5.09 -25.37
CA THR A 84 -5.33 6.06 -26.45
C THR A 84 -5.62 5.44 -27.81
N THR A 85 -5.05 4.27 -28.09
CA THR A 85 -5.29 3.53 -29.35
C THR A 85 -6.77 3.19 -29.49
N MET A 86 -7.40 2.66 -28.45
CA MET A 86 -8.83 2.32 -28.47
C MET A 86 -9.73 3.56 -28.68
N ALA A 87 -9.38 4.71 -28.12
CA ALA A 87 -10.11 5.95 -28.32
C ALA A 87 -10.01 6.46 -29.76
N ILE A 88 -8.84 6.33 -30.38
CA ILE A 88 -8.60 6.66 -31.80
C ILE A 88 -9.42 5.72 -32.70
N GLU A 89 -9.46 4.43 -32.41
CA GLU A 89 -10.26 3.45 -33.15
C GLU A 89 -11.76 3.78 -33.06
N LEU A 90 -12.26 4.10 -31.86
CA LEU A 90 -13.65 4.52 -31.63
C LEU A 90 -14.03 5.74 -32.47
N GLN A 91 -13.08 6.65 -32.74
CA GLN A 91 -13.25 7.88 -33.53
C GLN A 91 -12.78 7.74 -34.99
N SER A 92 -12.86 6.51 -35.55
CA SER A 92 -12.52 6.20 -36.96
C SER A 92 -11.09 6.57 -37.34
N GLY A 93 -10.13 6.27 -36.49
CA GLY A 93 -8.69 6.38 -36.76
C GLY A 93 -8.06 7.74 -36.45
N ARG A 94 -8.73 8.60 -35.68
CA ARG A 94 -8.22 9.92 -35.28
C ARG A 94 -8.69 10.28 -33.87
N PHE A 95 -8.03 11.25 -33.24
CA PHE A 95 -8.57 11.84 -32.01
C PHE A 95 -9.87 12.56 -32.26
N ASP A 96 -10.73 12.60 -31.26
CA ASP A 96 -11.94 13.43 -31.27
C ASP A 96 -11.57 14.93 -31.26
N CYS A 97 -12.58 15.78 -31.48
CA CYS A 97 -12.45 17.23 -31.41
C CYS A 97 -11.80 17.65 -30.07
N PRO A 98 -10.75 18.49 -30.08
CA PRO A 98 -10.01 18.89 -28.86
C PRO A 98 -10.88 19.43 -27.73
N ASP A 99 -11.96 20.14 -28.07
CA ASP A 99 -12.92 20.68 -27.09
C ASP A 99 -13.70 19.59 -26.34
N ARG A 100 -13.78 18.38 -26.88
CA ARG A 100 -14.46 17.23 -26.26
C ARG A 100 -13.53 16.27 -25.55
N LEU A 101 -12.21 16.44 -25.70
CA LEU A 101 -11.23 15.64 -25.00
C LEU A 101 -11.20 16.00 -23.49
N PHE A 102 -10.70 15.08 -22.67
CA PHE A 102 -10.43 15.35 -21.27
C PHE A 102 -9.17 16.23 -21.15
N TYR A 103 -9.35 17.51 -20.95
CA TYR A 103 -8.24 18.48 -20.92
C TYR A 103 -8.21 19.38 -19.67
N ASP A 104 -9.26 19.34 -18.83
CA ASP A 104 -9.36 20.22 -17.67
C ASP A 104 -10.37 19.69 -16.66
N ILE A 105 -9.99 19.62 -15.38
CA ILE A 105 -10.84 19.07 -14.31
C ILE A 105 -12.04 19.98 -14.03
N ALA A 106 -11.80 21.29 -13.89
CA ALA A 106 -12.87 22.24 -13.59
C ALA A 106 -13.91 22.29 -14.72
N SER A 107 -13.44 22.22 -15.97
CA SER A 107 -14.34 22.14 -17.14
C SER A 107 -15.13 20.85 -17.16
N SER A 108 -14.52 19.71 -16.78
CA SER A 108 -15.22 18.41 -16.68
C SER A 108 -16.29 18.44 -15.60
N TRP A 109 -16.01 19.02 -14.43
CA TRP A 109 -17.01 19.18 -13.38
C TRP A 109 -18.15 20.12 -13.79
N ASN A 110 -17.81 21.24 -14.42
CA ASN A 110 -18.84 22.14 -14.94
C ASN A 110 -19.72 21.47 -16.00
N GLY A 111 -19.15 20.62 -16.87
CA GLY A 111 -19.89 19.81 -17.82
C GLY A 111 -20.91 18.89 -17.12
N ILE A 112 -20.50 18.21 -16.06
CA ILE A 112 -21.36 17.38 -15.23
C ILE A 112 -22.51 18.19 -14.62
N MET A 113 -22.25 19.42 -14.20
CA MET A 113 -23.26 20.28 -13.57
C MET A 113 -24.25 20.91 -14.56
N THR A 114 -23.87 21.05 -15.83
CA THR A 114 -24.66 21.81 -16.81
C THR A 114 -25.23 20.97 -17.96
N SER A 115 -24.54 19.92 -18.38
CA SER A 115 -24.99 19.07 -19.50
C SER A 115 -26.13 18.13 -19.08
N SER A 116 -27.17 18.03 -19.92
CA SER A 116 -28.28 17.08 -19.71
C SER A 116 -27.90 15.64 -20.02
N SER A 117 -26.75 15.38 -20.65
CA SER A 117 -26.30 14.04 -21.05
C SER A 117 -25.03 13.56 -20.34
N ASP A 118 -24.33 14.42 -19.63
CA ASP A 118 -23.08 14.06 -18.94
C ASP A 118 -23.36 13.59 -17.52
N MET A 119 -23.34 12.27 -17.33
CA MET A 119 -23.63 11.59 -16.05
C MET A 119 -22.41 10.85 -15.51
N LYS A 120 -21.18 11.17 -16.00
CA LYS A 120 -20.00 10.42 -15.65
C LYS A 120 -19.61 10.54 -14.18
N GLU A 121 -19.34 9.41 -13.59
CA GLU A 121 -18.58 9.29 -12.34
C GLU A 121 -17.10 9.14 -12.65
N LEU A 122 -16.29 9.00 -11.64
CA LEU A 122 -14.84 8.80 -11.76
C LEU A 122 -14.47 7.30 -11.88
N ILE A 123 -13.22 7.07 -12.17
CA ILE A 123 -12.56 5.76 -12.21
C ILE A 123 -11.48 5.71 -11.13
N PRO A 124 -11.04 4.53 -10.68
CA PRO A 124 -10.02 4.41 -9.62
C PRO A 124 -8.74 5.17 -9.89
N GLU A 125 -8.33 5.26 -11.16
CA GLU A 125 -7.10 5.93 -11.60
C GLU A 125 -7.06 7.42 -11.24
N MET A 126 -8.23 8.06 -11.09
CA MET A 126 -8.34 9.44 -10.62
C MET A 126 -7.84 9.63 -9.18
N TYR A 127 -7.67 8.52 -8.45
CA TYR A 127 -7.23 8.49 -7.05
C TYR A 127 -5.85 7.84 -6.85
N CYS A 128 -5.24 7.28 -7.91
CA CYS A 128 -3.97 6.55 -7.76
C CYS A 128 -2.99 6.74 -8.91
N LEU A 129 -3.39 7.25 -10.10
CA LEU A 129 -2.55 7.32 -11.29
C LEU A 129 -2.29 8.76 -11.74
N PRO A 130 -1.26 9.46 -11.21
CA PRO A 130 -0.96 10.85 -11.60
C PRO A 130 -0.59 10.98 -13.09
N GLU A 131 -0.07 9.94 -13.71
CA GLU A 131 0.34 9.91 -15.11
C GLU A 131 -0.83 10.11 -16.09
N MET A 132 -2.08 9.79 -15.68
CA MET A 132 -3.25 10.02 -16.54
C MET A 132 -3.49 11.49 -16.87
N PHE A 133 -2.99 12.41 -16.04
CA PHE A 133 -3.09 13.85 -16.27
C PHE A 133 -1.96 14.39 -17.14
N LEU A 134 -0.92 13.60 -17.39
CA LEU A 134 0.30 14.01 -18.06
C LEU A 134 0.36 13.42 -19.47
N ASN A 135 0.60 14.24 -20.48
CA ASN A 135 0.85 13.78 -21.84
C ASN A 135 2.34 13.47 -22.03
N THR A 136 2.85 12.45 -21.36
CA THR A 136 4.26 12.04 -21.40
C THR A 136 4.63 11.41 -22.75
N ASN A 137 3.65 10.83 -23.44
CA ASN A 137 3.84 10.22 -24.77
C ASN A 137 3.81 11.25 -25.90
N ASN A 138 3.60 12.55 -25.60
CA ASN A 138 3.53 13.64 -26.57
C ASN A 138 2.49 13.40 -27.68
N PHE A 139 1.33 12.85 -27.35
CA PHE A 139 0.25 12.69 -28.32
C PHE A 139 -0.24 14.04 -28.85
N PRO A 140 -0.50 14.17 -30.17
CA PRO A 140 -0.98 15.41 -30.77
C PRO A 140 -2.50 15.58 -30.54
N LEU A 141 -2.90 15.99 -29.34
CA LEU A 141 -4.29 16.12 -28.92
C LEU A 141 -5.02 17.32 -29.54
N GLY A 142 -4.29 18.23 -30.21
CA GLY A 142 -4.83 19.36 -30.95
C GLY A 142 -5.03 20.64 -30.15
N THR A 143 -5.79 21.58 -30.71
CA THR A 143 -6.06 22.92 -30.13
C THR A 143 -7.58 23.15 -30.08
N THR A 144 -8.07 23.59 -28.93
CA THR A 144 -9.49 23.92 -28.75
C THR A 144 -9.92 25.12 -29.62
N GLN A 145 -11.20 25.34 -29.80
CA GLN A 145 -11.75 26.52 -30.50
C GLN A 145 -11.38 27.82 -29.82
N SER A 146 -11.14 27.80 -28.49
CA SER A 146 -10.65 28.97 -27.74
C SER A 146 -9.16 29.23 -27.92
N GLY A 147 -8.43 28.41 -28.69
CA GLY A 147 -6.98 28.54 -28.92
C GLY A 147 -6.09 27.90 -27.87
N ARG A 148 -6.63 27.14 -26.90
CA ARG A 148 -5.84 26.40 -25.92
C ARG A 148 -5.29 25.15 -26.56
N VAL A 149 -3.97 24.94 -26.49
CA VAL A 149 -3.34 23.69 -26.88
C VAL A 149 -3.65 22.63 -25.83
N VAL A 150 -4.22 21.51 -26.25
CA VAL A 150 -4.50 20.36 -25.38
C VAL A 150 -3.22 19.55 -25.20
N ASN A 151 -2.69 19.54 -23.99
CA ASN A 151 -1.49 18.78 -23.61
C ASN A 151 -1.75 18.05 -22.28
N HIS A 152 -1.13 18.47 -21.18
CA HIS A 152 -1.48 18.01 -19.84
C HIS A 152 -2.89 18.45 -19.45
N VAL A 153 -3.53 17.71 -18.53
CA VAL A 153 -4.84 18.11 -18.00
C VAL A 153 -4.69 19.35 -17.11
N GLY A 154 -5.55 20.34 -17.29
CA GLY A 154 -5.64 21.48 -16.38
C GLY A 154 -6.13 21.03 -15.01
N LEU A 155 -5.30 21.27 -14.00
CA LEU A 155 -5.59 20.93 -12.62
C LEU A 155 -6.15 22.14 -11.86
N PRO A 156 -6.94 21.90 -10.79
CA PRO A 156 -7.43 22.97 -9.93
C PRO A 156 -6.27 23.77 -9.31
N PRO A 157 -6.46 25.06 -8.98
CA PRO A 157 -5.40 25.88 -8.39
C PRO A 157 -4.86 25.35 -7.08
N TRP A 158 -5.72 24.73 -6.24
CA TRP A 158 -5.31 24.10 -4.99
C TRP A 158 -4.34 22.92 -5.16
N ALA A 159 -4.28 22.29 -6.36
CA ALA A 159 -3.29 21.26 -6.69
C ALA A 159 -1.91 21.82 -7.07
N LYS A 160 -1.76 23.16 -7.13
CA LYS A 160 -0.49 23.87 -7.41
C LYS A 160 0.23 23.37 -8.67
N GLY A 161 -0.53 22.92 -9.67
CA GLY A 161 -0.01 22.38 -10.92
C GLY A 161 0.62 20.98 -10.84
N SER A 162 0.54 20.30 -9.69
CA SER A 162 1.07 18.95 -9.48
C SER A 162 -0.03 17.91 -9.57
N ALA A 163 0.11 16.93 -10.46
CA ALA A 163 -0.78 15.79 -10.56
C ALA A 163 -0.73 14.90 -9.30
N TYR A 164 0.42 14.81 -8.68
CA TYR A 164 0.61 14.08 -7.41
C TYR A 164 -0.13 14.76 -6.26
N GLU A 165 -0.04 16.09 -6.17
CA GLU A 165 -0.77 16.86 -5.15
C GLU A 165 -2.29 16.78 -5.38
N PHE A 166 -2.73 16.80 -6.63
CA PHE A 166 -4.13 16.58 -6.99
C PHE A 166 -4.63 15.24 -6.44
N ILE A 167 -3.94 14.13 -6.74
CA ILE A 167 -4.30 12.80 -6.25
C ILE A 167 -4.24 12.72 -4.74
N ARG A 168 -3.21 13.28 -4.11
CA ARG A 168 -3.09 13.30 -2.65
C ARG A 168 -4.30 13.94 -1.99
N ILE A 169 -4.72 15.11 -2.48
CA ILE A 169 -5.89 15.81 -1.95
C ILE A 169 -7.18 15.03 -2.24
N GLN A 170 -7.33 14.46 -3.44
CA GLN A 170 -8.48 13.61 -3.78
C GLN A 170 -8.59 12.39 -2.85
N ARG A 171 -7.48 11.73 -2.54
CA ARG A 171 -7.46 10.60 -1.58
C ARG A 171 -7.82 11.05 -0.17
N LEU A 172 -7.25 12.16 0.32
CA LEU A 172 -7.61 12.72 1.61
C LEU A 172 -9.09 13.09 1.68
N ALA A 173 -9.65 13.64 0.59
CA ALA A 173 -11.07 13.93 0.50
C ALA A 173 -11.92 12.66 0.54
N LEU A 174 -11.53 11.60 -0.18
CA LEU A 174 -12.23 10.30 -0.17
C LEU A 174 -12.25 9.67 1.23
N GLU A 175 -11.14 9.78 1.97
CA GLU A 175 -10.98 9.27 3.34
C GLU A 175 -11.48 10.24 4.43
N SER A 176 -12.01 11.40 4.04
CA SER A 176 -12.51 12.40 5.01
C SER A 176 -13.69 11.90 5.82
N GLU A 177 -13.91 12.50 6.99
CA GLU A 177 -15.09 12.20 7.83
C GLU A 177 -16.40 12.46 7.08
N TYR A 178 -16.47 13.51 6.25
CA TYR A 178 -17.65 13.81 5.48
C TYR A 178 -17.99 12.68 4.48
N VAL A 179 -17.03 12.25 3.68
CA VAL A 179 -17.24 11.18 2.70
C VAL A 179 -17.51 9.86 3.40
N SER A 180 -16.75 9.53 4.45
CA SER A 180 -16.93 8.29 5.21
C SER A 180 -18.32 8.15 5.82
N HIS A 181 -18.96 9.26 6.22
CA HIS A 181 -20.33 9.27 6.76
C HIS A 181 -21.41 9.19 5.67
N ASN A 182 -21.11 9.58 4.44
CA ASN A 182 -22.10 9.70 3.38
C ASN A 182 -21.90 8.70 2.22
N LEU A 183 -20.81 7.92 2.24
CA LEU A 183 -20.47 7.00 1.15
C LEU A 183 -21.52 5.87 0.99
N ASN A 184 -22.12 5.43 2.09
CA ASN A 184 -23.21 4.47 2.09
C ASN A 184 -24.38 4.90 1.19
N HIS A 185 -24.71 6.20 1.17
CA HIS A 185 -25.78 6.73 0.32
C HIS A 185 -25.42 6.64 -1.17
N TRP A 186 -24.16 6.92 -1.53
CA TRP A 186 -23.68 6.74 -2.89
C TRP A 186 -23.64 5.26 -3.30
N ILE A 187 -23.26 4.36 -2.38
CA ILE A 187 -23.30 2.92 -2.58
C ILE A 187 -24.74 2.47 -2.85
N ASP A 188 -25.72 2.99 -2.12
CA ASP A 188 -27.13 2.69 -2.33
C ASP A 188 -27.63 3.09 -3.73
N LEU A 189 -27.11 4.17 -4.30
CA LEU A 189 -27.46 4.61 -5.65
C LEU A 189 -26.83 3.74 -6.75
N VAL A 190 -25.60 3.25 -6.55
CA VAL A 190 -24.82 2.56 -7.58
C VAL A 190 -24.95 1.04 -7.49
N PHE A 191 -24.93 0.49 -6.28
CA PHE A 191 -24.91 -0.95 -6.00
C PHE A 191 -26.05 -1.41 -5.10
N GLY A 192 -26.84 -0.48 -4.54
CA GLY A 192 -27.81 -0.74 -3.50
C GLY A 192 -29.27 -0.63 -3.95
N PHE A 193 -30.16 -0.54 -2.98
CA PHE A 193 -31.60 -0.59 -3.15
C PHE A 193 -32.16 0.59 -3.97
N LYS A 194 -31.43 1.74 -4.03
CA LYS A 194 -31.80 2.90 -4.85
C LYS A 194 -31.36 2.81 -6.32
N GLN A 195 -30.88 1.64 -6.77
CA GLN A 195 -30.50 1.45 -8.17
C GLN A 195 -31.70 1.16 -9.06
N ARG A 196 -32.74 0.49 -8.55
CA ARG A 196 -33.92 0.06 -9.32
C ARG A 196 -35.20 0.23 -8.52
N GLY A 197 -36.35 0.24 -9.24
CA GLY A 197 -37.67 0.26 -8.64
C GLY A 197 -38.09 1.61 -8.07
N GLU A 198 -39.10 1.59 -7.19
CA GLU A 198 -39.70 2.79 -6.58
C GLU A 198 -38.67 3.67 -5.83
N GLU A 199 -37.70 3.06 -5.21
CA GLU A 199 -36.62 3.79 -4.48
C GLU A 199 -35.68 4.52 -5.44
N ALA A 200 -35.46 3.98 -6.65
CA ALA A 200 -34.69 4.67 -7.69
C ALA A 200 -35.46 5.87 -8.25
N GLU A 201 -36.81 5.73 -8.39
CA GLU A 201 -37.66 6.84 -8.80
C GLU A 201 -37.66 7.97 -7.77
N ALA A 202 -37.82 7.62 -6.49
CA ALA A 202 -37.78 8.57 -5.40
C ALA A 202 -36.43 9.28 -5.31
N ALA A 203 -35.33 8.59 -5.62
CA ALA A 203 -33.98 9.13 -5.65
C ALA A 203 -33.63 9.84 -6.97
N HIS A 204 -34.52 9.89 -7.95
CA HIS A 204 -34.26 10.40 -9.31
C HIS A 204 -33.06 9.71 -10.01
N ASN A 205 -32.92 8.39 -9.83
CA ASN A 205 -31.79 7.59 -10.30
C ASN A 205 -32.20 6.58 -11.39
N ILE A 206 -32.96 7.04 -12.41
CA ILE A 206 -33.55 6.19 -13.45
C ILE A 206 -32.75 6.33 -14.75
N PHE A 207 -32.13 5.25 -15.19
CA PHE A 207 -31.40 5.15 -16.44
C PHE A 207 -32.23 4.45 -17.52
N HIS A 208 -31.80 4.58 -18.77
CA HIS A 208 -32.40 3.84 -19.88
C HIS A 208 -32.41 2.33 -19.58
N HIS A 209 -33.54 1.64 -19.90
CA HIS A 209 -33.73 0.26 -19.48
C HIS A 209 -32.64 -0.71 -19.94
N LEU A 210 -32.06 -0.52 -21.14
CA LEU A 210 -30.94 -1.33 -21.63
C LEU A 210 -29.63 -1.15 -20.80
N SER A 211 -29.56 -0.13 -19.96
CA SER A 211 -28.41 0.07 -19.05
C SER A 211 -28.40 -0.88 -17.84
N TYR A 212 -29.51 -1.59 -17.61
CA TYR A 212 -29.61 -2.51 -16.49
C TYR A 212 -29.39 -3.95 -16.94
N GLU A 213 -28.51 -4.66 -16.25
CA GLU A 213 -28.22 -6.07 -16.49
C GLU A 213 -29.52 -6.91 -16.35
N GLY A 214 -29.80 -7.78 -17.33
CA GLY A 214 -30.96 -8.67 -17.33
C GLY A 214 -32.28 -8.00 -17.62
N ALA A 215 -32.34 -6.70 -17.93
CA ALA A 215 -33.59 -6.00 -18.29
C ALA A 215 -34.18 -6.49 -19.62
N VAL A 216 -33.34 -6.93 -20.54
CA VAL A 216 -33.71 -7.46 -21.84
C VAL A 216 -33.04 -8.79 -22.09
N ASP A 217 -33.82 -9.80 -22.47
CA ASP A 217 -33.34 -11.09 -22.91
C ASP A 217 -33.16 -11.05 -24.45
N LEU A 218 -31.92 -10.89 -24.89
CA LEU A 218 -31.57 -10.76 -26.31
C LEU A 218 -32.00 -11.99 -27.14
N ASP A 219 -32.06 -13.17 -26.52
CA ASP A 219 -32.46 -14.41 -27.20
C ASP A 219 -33.97 -14.47 -27.46
N LYS A 220 -34.78 -13.66 -26.78
CA LYS A 220 -36.20 -13.53 -26.97
C LYS A 220 -36.62 -12.48 -28.00
N ILE A 221 -35.70 -11.64 -28.44
CA ILE A 221 -35.96 -10.64 -29.47
C ILE A 221 -35.98 -11.36 -30.83
N THR A 222 -37.17 -11.43 -31.41
CA THR A 222 -37.38 -12.15 -32.68
C THR A 222 -37.02 -11.33 -33.93
N ASP A 223 -37.07 -10.01 -33.82
CA ASP A 223 -36.60 -9.11 -34.88
C ASP A 223 -35.09 -8.94 -34.80
N GLU A 224 -34.41 -9.26 -35.90
CA GLU A 224 -32.94 -9.19 -35.96
C GLU A 224 -32.41 -7.76 -35.88
N VAL A 225 -33.13 -6.78 -36.40
CA VAL A 225 -32.76 -5.35 -36.37
C VAL A 225 -32.85 -4.82 -34.94
N ASP A 226 -33.96 -5.15 -34.25
CA ASP A 226 -34.12 -4.76 -32.85
C ASP A 226 -33.12 -5.43 -31.94
N ARG A 227 -32.79 -6.71 -32.19
CA ARG A 227 -31.72 -7.41 -31.44
C ARG A 227 -30.36 -6.79 -31.64
N LEU A 228 -29.95 -6.52 -32.88
CA LEU A 228 -28.69 -5.85 -33.19
C LEU A 228 -28.61 -4.42 -32.62
N ALA A 229 -29.73 -3.70 -32.62
CA ALA A 229 -29.82 -2.37 -32.01
C ALA A 229 -29.61 -2.44 -30.50
N ALA A 230 -30.25 -3.39 -29.81
CA ALA A 230 -30.06 -3.61 -28.37
C ALA A 230 -28.63 -4.05 -28.03
N GLU A 231 -28.06 -4.99 -28.78
CA GLU A 231 -26.66 -5.40 -28.64
C GLU A 231 -25.71 -4.23 -28.84
N SER A 232 -25.90 -3.43 -29.88
CA SER A 232 -25.08 -2.25 -30.17
C SER A 232 -25.19 -1.20 -29.05
N HIS A 233 -26.40 -1.00 -28.51
CA HIS A 233 -26.59 -0.10 -27.38
C HIS A 233 -25.81 -0.57 -26.14
N ILE A 234 -25.94 -1.85 -25.76
CA ILE A 234 -25.23 -2.44 -24.60
C ILE A 234 -23.72 -2.37 -24.80
N GLN A 235 -23.21 -2.65 -26.00
CA GLN A 235 -21.78 -2.59 -26.31
C GLN A 235 -21.22 -1.15 -26.22
N ASN A 236 -21.95 -0.18 -26.73
CA ASN A 236 -21.48 1.21 -26.79
C ASN A 236 -21.62 1.96 -25.46
N PHE A 237 -22.73 1.75 -24.75
CA PHE A 237 -23.01 2.46 -23.51
C PHE A 237 -22.67 1.65 -22.25
N GLY A 238 -22.52 0.32 -22.38
CA GLY A 238 -22.30 -0.57 -21.24
C GLY A 238 -23.56 -0.71 -20.38
N GLN A 239 -23.40 -1.36 -19.24
CA GLN A 239 -24.45 -1.58 -18.25
C GLN A 239 -23.99 -1.14 -16.86
N THR A 240 -24.95 -0.78 -16.00
CA THR A 240 -24.71 -0.50 -14.59
C THR A 240 -24.19 -1.75 -13.88
N PRO A 241 -23.42 -1.62 -12.77
CA PRO A 241 -23.04 -2.75 -11.95
C PRO A 241 -24.26 -3.56 -11.48
N SER A 242 -24.05 -4.84 -11.22
CA SER A 242 -25.08 -5.68 -10.61
C SER A 242 -25.49 -5.11 -9.25
N GLN A 243 -26.80 -5.15 -8.96
CA GLN A 243 -27.31 -4.70 -7.67
C GLN A 243 -26.90 -5.71 -6.59
N LEU A 244 -26.23 -5.26 -5.56
CA LEU A 244 -25.70 -6.10 -4.46
C LEU A 244 -26.61 -6.05 -3.22
N CYS A 245 -27.07 -4.87 -2.80
CA CYS A 245 -27.93 -4.67 -1.64
C CYS A 245 -29.35 -4.35 -2.13
N VAL A 246 -30.23 -5.36 -2.18
CA VAL A 246 -31.53 -5.24 -2.85
C VAL A 246 -32.63 -4.70 -1.93
N LEU A 247 -32.63 -5.07 -0.65
CA LEU A 247 -33.74 -4.82 0.27
C LEU A 247 -33.47 -3.74 1.28
N ASP A 248 -32.25 -3.66 1.79
CA ASP A 248 -31.89 -2.79 2.89
C ASP A 248 -30.84 -1.75 2.49
N PRO A 249 -30.86 -0.56 3.08
CA PRO A 249 -29.79 0.42 2.92
C PRO A 249 -28.42 -0.15 3.32
N HIS A 250 -27.37 0.29 2.65
CA HIS A 250 -26.01 -0.01 3.09
C HIS A 250 -25.79 0.52 4.51
N PRO A 251 -25.21 -0.26 5.42
CA PRO A 251 -24.99 0.18 6.80
C PRO A 251 -24.23 1.49 6.89
N GLU A 252 -24.63 2.33 7.85
CA GLU A 252 -23.88 3.53 8.18
C GLU A 252 -22.53 3.16 8.80
N ARG A 253 -21.54 4.02 8.61
CA ARG A 253 -20.23 3.89 9.24
C ARG A 253 -20.35 3.92 10.76
N PHE A 254 -19.55 3.12 11.43
CA PHE A 254 -19.37 3.24 12.88
C PHE A 254 -18.89 4.65 13.24
N PRO A 255 -19.27 5.19 14.43
CA PRO A 255 -18.75 6.46 14.93
C PRO A 255 -17.22 6.50 14.91
N ALA A 256 -16.65 7.68 14.65
CA ALA A 256 -15.19 7.83 14.56
C ALA A 256 -14.45 7.43 15.86
N GLU A 257 -15.11 7.57 17.00
CA GLU A 257 -14.64 7.16 18.33
C GLU A 257 -14.59 5.62 18.50
N ASP A 258 -15.41 4.89 17.75
CA ASP A 258 -15.42 3.43 17.69
C ASP A 258 -14.53 2.88 16.58
N CYS A 259 -14.04 3.75 15.68
CA CYS A 259 -13.15 3.37 14.59
C CYS A 259 -11.69 3.34 15.05
N TRP A 260 -10.97 2.36 14.54
CA TRP A 260 -9.54 2.25 14.77
C TRP A 260 -8.78 3.42 14.13
N ARG A 261 -7.92 4.07 14.90
CA ARG A 261 -6.96 5.08 14.40
C ARG A 261 -5.56 4.71 14.89
N PRO A 262 -4.59 4.51 13.99
CA PRO A 262 -3.21 4.32 14.39
C PRO A 262 -2.73 5.48 15.26
N LEU A 263 -1.97 5.16 16.31
CA LEU A 263 -1.46 6.14 17.27
C LEU A 263 -0.67 7.29 16.61
N ILE A 264 -0.04 6.99 15.49
CA ILE A 264 0.82 7.91 14.75
C ILE A 264 0.01 9.01 14.05
N TYR A 265 -1.24 8.75 13.65
CA TYR A 265 -2.10 9.74 12.99
C TYR A 265 -2.63 10.81 13.94
N ASP A 266 -2.69 10.49 15.21
CA ASP A 266 -3.18 11.42 16.20
C ASP A 266 -2.01 12.14 16.88
N ILE A 267 -1.37 13.04 16.11
CA ILE A 267 -0.21 13.82 16.57
C ILE A 267 -0.60 14.76 17.72
N SER A 268 -1.87 15.13 17.79
CA SER A 268 -2.42 16.04 18.81
C SER A 268 -2.61 15.38 20.17
N VAL A 269 -2.67 14.05 20.23
CA VAL A 269 -2.90 13.33 21.50
C VAL A 269 -1.59 13.21 22.28
N PRO A 270 -1.59 13.59 23.56
CA PRO A 270 -0.46 13.36 24.44
C PRO A 270 -0.08 11.88 24.46
N LYS A 271 1.18 11.59 24.18
CA LYS A 271 1.71 10.23 24.09
C LYS A 271 2.44 9.87 25.36
N ARG A 272 2.17 8.69 25.88
CA ARG A 272 2.88 8.13 27.01
C ARG A 272 4.03 7.26 26.51
N LEU A 273 5.26 7.59 26.93
CA LEU A 273 6.42 6.77 26.66
C LEU A 273 6.64 5.79 27.80
N ARG A 274 6.71 4.51 27.48
CA ARG A 274 7.01 3.44 28.43
C ARG A 274 8.32 2.79 28.05
N CYS A 275 9.30 2.89 28.92
CA CYS A 275 10.61 2.30 28.68
C CYS A 275 10.76 0.97 29.43
N TYR A 276 11.29 -0.04 28.73
CA TYR A 276 11.57 -1.37 29.23
C TYR A 276 13.05 -1.69 28.98
N THR A 277 13.71 -2.24 29.99
CA THR A 277 15.08 -2.72 29.87
C THR A 277 15.07 -4.25 29.99
N PRO A 278 15.10 -5.01 28.88
CA PRO A 278 14.95 -6.47 28.92
C PRO A 278 15.98 -7.18 29.80
N SER A 279 17.21 -6.65 29.88
CA SER A 279 18.30 -7.23 30.64
C SER A 279 18.11 -7.25 32.15
N LYS A 280 17.33 -6.30 32.73
CA LYS A 280 17.08 -6.23 34.18
C LYS A 280 16.05 -7.26 34.68
N GLN A 281 15.31 -7.89 33.79
CA GLN A 281 14.25 -8.84 34.15
C GLN A 281 14.76 -10.29 34.29
N PHE A 282 15.95 -10.61 33.78
CA PHE A 282 16.48 -11.98 33.82
C PHE A 282 17.20 -12.36 35.13
N GLY A 283 17.02 -11.66 36.22
CA GLY A 283 17.26 -12.12 37.60
C GLY A 283 18.57 -12.84 37.97
N ASN A 284 19.50 -13.03 37.05
CA ASN A 284 20.78 -13.63 37.30
C ASN A 284 21.86 -12.52 37.35
N SER A 285 22.25 -12.18 38.55
CA SER A 285 23.26 -11.21 38.86
C SER A 285 24.69 -11.55 38.35
N ASN A 286 24.87 -12.62 37.61
CA ASN A 286 26.15 -13.12 37.11
C ASN A 286 26.21 -13.29 35.58
N SER A 287 25.29 -12.70 34.78
CA SER A 287 25.50 -12.72 33.34
C SER A 287 26.50 -11.63 32.96
N GLU A 288 27.67 -12.03 32.51
CA GLU A 288 28.70 -11.19 31.87
C GLU A 288 28.25 -10.52 30.58
N TYR A 289 26.99 -10.69 30.22
CA TYR A 289 26.38 -10.10 29.02
C TYR A 289 25.89 -8.70 29.38
N GLY A 290 26.71 -7.73 29.02
CA GLY A 290 26.38 -6.31 29.13
C GLY A 290 25.10 -5.98 28.37
N ASN A 291 24.47 -4.85 28.73
CA ASN A 291 23.34 -4.28 28.01
C ASN A 291 23.79 -3.89 26.59
N GLY A 292 23.71 -4.85 25.65
CA GLY A 292 24.03 -4.58 24.25
C GLY A 292 22.97 -3.70 23.60
N ALA A 293 23.41 -2.78 22.75
CA ALA A 293 22.52 -1.98 21.90
C ALA A 293 21.50 -2.85 21.17
N LEU A 294 20.32 -2.32 20.91
CA LEU A 294 19.30 -3.00 20.13
C LEU A 294 19.57 -2.81 18.64
N VAL A 295 19.59 -3.89 17.88
CA VAL A 295 19.79 -3.87 16.43
C VAL A 295 18.47 -3.92 15.70
N LYS A 296 17.55 -4.75 16.18
CA LYS A 296 16.24 -4.94 15.53
C LYS A 296 15.16 -5.27 16.56
N ILE A 297 13.97 -4.75 16.31
CA ILE A 297 12.73 -5.10 17.01
C ILE A 297 11.74 -5.59 15.97
N LEU A 298 11.12 -6.74 16.21
CA LEU A 298 10.22 -7.40 15.30
C LEU A 298 8.93 -7.72 16.07
N PRO A 299 7.89 -6.88 15.97
CA PRO A 299 6.63 -7.10 16.64
C PRO A 299 5.79 -8.17 15.94
N LEU A 300 5.14 -8.99 16.72
CA LEU A 300 4.13 -9.98 16.35
C LEU A 300 2.79 -9.61 16.97
N SER A 301 1.75 -10.38 16.70
CA SER A 301 0.40 -10.11 17.23
C SER A 301 0.32 -10.13 18.76
N ASP A 302 1.05 -11.01 19.43
CA ASP A 302 1.02 -11.20 20.89
C ASP A 302 2.41 -11.19 21.53
N SER A 303 3.45 -11.04 20.74
CA SER A 303 4.84 -11.11 21.18
C SER A 303 5.75 -10.18 20.39
N VAL A 304 6.96 -9.95 20.89
CA VAL A 304 8.01 -9.21 20.21
C VAL A 304 9.30 -9.99 20.24
N VAL A 305 9.98 -10.05 19.10
CA VAL A 305 11.35 -10.56 19.00
C VAL A 305 12.31 -9.41 18.97
N VAL A 306 13.34 -9.47 19.79
CA VAL A 306 14.34 -8.42 19.97
C VAL A 306 15.72 -8.99 19.71
N VAL A 307 16.48 -8.32 18.87
CA VAL A 307 17.85 -8.69 18.53
C VAL A 307 18.80 -7.63 19.09
N HIS A 308 19.78 -8.08 19.86
CA HIS A 308 20.81 -7.23 20.44
C HIS A 308 22.11 -7.25 19.61
N ALA A 309 22.94 -6.24 19.81
CA ALA A 309 24.23 -6.08 19.13
C ALA A 309 25.22 -7.22 19.41
N ASP A 310 25.06 -7.94 20.52
CA ASP A 310 25.83 -9.14 20.85
C ASP A 310 25.29 -10.40 20.16
N LEU A 311 24.33 -10.25 19.22
CA LEU A 311 23.62 -11.32 18.53
C LEU A 311 22.77 -12.22 19.47
N SER A 312 22.51 -11.76 20.67
CA SER A 312 21.51 -12.42 21.51
C SER A 312 20.10 -12.02 21.02
N VAL A 313 19.22 -13.00 20.94
CA VAL A 313 17.82 -12.82 20.53
C VAL A 313 16.94 -13.18 21.72
N GLY A 314 15.97 -12.31 21.99
CA GLY A 314 14.95 -12.55 23.02
C GLY A 314 13.57 -12.51 22.43
N SER A 315 12.72 -13.46 22.77
CA SER A 315 11.30 -13.44 22.47
C SER A 315 10.51 -13.12 23.73
N TYR A 316 9.58 -12.18 23.64
CA TYR A 316 8.83 -11.66 24.77
C TYR A 316 7.36 -11.59 24.43
N ARG A 317 6.48 -12.07 25.31
CA ARG A 317 5.03 -12.08 25.12
C ARG A 317 4.38 -10.88 25.80
N TYR A 318 3.41 -10.24 25.14
CA TYR A 318 2.55 -9.23 25.73
C TYR A 318 1.41 -9.88 26.50
N ASN A 319 0.97 -9.26 27.59
CA ASN A 319 -0.30 -9.60 28.21
C ASN A 319 -1.39 -8.65 27.71
N LEU A 320 -2.27 -9.16 26.87
CA LEU A 320 -3.50 -8.47 26.47
C LEU A 320 -4.57 -8.66 27.55
N HIS A 321 -4.89 -7.62 28.32
CA HIS A 321 -6.01 -7.67 29.25
C HIS A 321 -7.32 -7.33 28.54
N HIS A 322 -8.19 -8.32 28.36
CA HIS A 322 -9.49 -8.27 27.65
C HIS A 322 -10.49 -7.21 28.17
N LYS A 323 -10.31 -6.65 29.35
CA LYS A 323 -11.28 -5.72 29.98
C LYS A 323 -10.92 -4.24 29.89
N SER A 324 -9.75 -3.86 29.43
CA SER A 324 -9.32 -2.46 29.39
C SER A 324 -8.80 -1.99 28.02
N GLN A 325 -8.86 -2.81 26.99
CA GLN A 325 -8.32 -2.52 25.64
C GLN A 325 -6.90 -1.90 25.66
N ARG A 326 -6.11 -2.17 26.68
CA ARG A 326 -4.78 -1.60 26.90
C ARG A 326 -3.75 -2.69 26.92
N LEU A 327 -2.73 -2.56 26.12
CA LEU A 327 -1.53 -3.36 26.22
C LEU A 327 -0.88 -3.02 27.58
N ARG A 328 -1.02 -3.88 28.57
CA ARG A 328 -0.22 -3.80 29.79
C ARG A 328 1.05 -4.58 29.57
N MET A 329 2.09 -3.91 29.11
CA MET A 329 3.45 -4.45 29.15
C MET A 329 4.05 -4.33 30.59
N ASP A 330 3.25 -4.60 31.60
CA ASP A 330 3.74 -4.55 32.98
C ASP A 330 4.85 -5.56 33.22
N ARG A 331 4.93 -6.62 32.41
CA ARG A 331 6.03 -7.59 32.39
C ARG A 331 6.14 -8.23 31.00
N LEU A 332 7.22 -7.94 30.29
CA LEU A 332 7.67 -8.81 29.20
C LEU A 332 8.03 -10.15 29.79
N ARG A 333 7.26 -11.21 29.50
CA ARG A 333 7.63 -12.57 29.91
C ARG A 333 8.60 -13.12 28.87
N PRO A 334 9.83 -13.46 29.24
CA PRO A 334 10.74 -14.10 28.32
C PRO A 334 10.20 -15.47 27.93
N LEU A 335 10.04 -15.72 26.62
CA LEU A 335 9.72 -17.03 26.07
C LEU A 335 11.01 -17.83 25.86
N ALA A 336 12.01 -17.21 25.21
CA ALA A 336 13.31 -17.80 24.97
C ALA A 336 14.39 -16.73 24.85
N ARG A 337 15.63 -17.09 25.12
CA ARG A 337 16.83 -16.31 24.81
C ARG A 337 17.88 -17.22 24.24
N ARG A 338 18.44 -16.88 23.11
CA ARG A 338 19.49 -17.66 22.47
C ARG A 338 20.55 -16.74 21.88
N GLU A 339 21.81 -17.17 21.95
CA GLU A 339 22.90 -16.54 21.21
C GLU A 339 22.93 -17.16 19.81
N LEU A 340 22.78 -16.33 18.78
CA LEU A 340 22.97 -16.72 17.39
C LEU A 340 24.46 -16.71 16.99
N SER A 341 25.36 -17.00 17.93
CA SER A 341 26.78 -16.87 17.69
C SER A 341 27.37 -17.99 16.85
N VAL A 342 28.01 -17.64 15.77
CA VAL A 342 28.86 -18.49 14.92
C VAL A 342 30.13 -18.92 15.66
N SER A 343 30.56 -18.18 16.69
CA SER A 343 31.82 -18.35 17.40
C SER A 343 32.00 -19.72 18.09
N ARG A 344 30.92 -20.40 18.52
CA ARG A 344 31.03 -21.72 19.14
C ARG A 344 31.39 -22.85 18.18
N ILE A 345 31.02 -22.74 16.88
CA ILE A 345 31.34 -23.76 15.88
C ILE A 345 32.83 -23.63 15.47
N ALA A 346 33.32 -22.42 15.34
CA ALA A 346 34.74 -22.16 15.06
C ALA A 346 35.69 -22.58 16.21
N MET A 347 35.27 -22.37 17.46
CA MET A 347 36.04 -22.78 18.63
C MET A 347 36.14 -24.30 18.81
N LYS A 348 35.13 -25.08 18.40
CA LYS A 348 35.17 -26.55 18.46
C LYS A 348 36.13 -27.19 17.44
N ARG A 349 36.60 -26.47 16.42
CA ARG A 349 37.52 -26.98 15.39
C ARG A 349 38.95 -26.51 15.54
N GLY A 350 39.34 -25.89 16.68
CA GLY A 350 40.74 -25.68 17.03
C GLY A 350 41.50 -24.61 16.24
N SER A 351 40.85 -23.79 15.47
CA SER A 351 41.47 -22.63 14.84
C SER A 351 41.00 -21.34 15.50
N ALA A 352 41.69 -20.93 16.55
CA ALA A 352 41.55 -19.59 17.13
C ALA A 352 42.20 -18.57 16.20
N VAL A 353 41.56 -18.23 15.09
CA VAL A 353 41.91 -17.05 14.32
C VAL A 353 40.87 -16.00 14.67
N PRO A 354 41.25 -14.85 15.27
CA PRO A 354 40.35 -13.73 15.42
C PRO A 354 39.82 -13.35 14.02
N LEU A 355 38.52 -13.22 13.90
CA LEU A 355 37.87 -12.80 12.67
C LEU A 355 38.06 -11.28 12.52
N GLU A 356 39.25 -10.90 12.09
CA GLU A 356 39.57 -9.54 11.67
C GLU A 356 39.33 -9.42 10.14
N LYS A 357 38.76 -8.30 9.70
CA LYS A 357 38.84 -7.92 8.30
C LYS A 357 40.33 -7.87 7.89
N VAL A 358 40.58 -8.07 6.61
CA VAL A 358 41.93 -7.98 6.01
C VAL A 358 42.63 -6.64 6.33
N ASP A 359 41.86 -5.63 6.69
CA ASP A 359 42.31 -4.29 7.14
C ASP A 359 42.44 -4.12 8.66
N GLY A 360 42.26 -5.20 9.45
CA GLY A 360 42.38 -5.16 10.91
C GLY A 360 41.17 -4.59 11.66
N THR A 361 40.06 -4.28 10.96
CA THR A 361 38.82 -3.84 11.62
C THR A 361 37.98 -5.04 12.03
N PRO A 362 37.40 -5.07 13.25
CA PRO A 362 36.52 -6.16 13.64
C PRO A 362 35.27 -6.17 12.70
N TYR A 363 34.82 -7.38 12.36
CA TYR A 363 33.62 -7.53 11.58
C TYR A 363 32.45 -6.87 12.31
N SER A 364 31.83 -5.91 11.61
CA SER A 364 30.70 -5.16 12.18
C SER A 364 29.45 -6.02 12.23
N ILE A 365 28.78 -6.01 13.37
CA ILE A 365 27.45 -6.58 13.61
C ILE A 365 26.41 -6.05 12.62
N HIS A 366 26.67 -4.90 12.01
CA HIS A 366 25.78 -4.27 11.03
C HIS A 366 25.55 -5.10 9.75
N ASN A 367 26.31 -6.19 9.54
CA ASN A 367 26.12 -7.08 8.40
C ASN A 367 25.07 -8.19 8.64
N HIS A 368 24.55 -8.33 9.86
CA HIS A 368 23.51 -9.30 10.14
C HIS A 368 22.15 -8.68 9.93
N CYS A 369 21.35 -9.31 9.10
CA CYS A 369 20.00 -8.88 8.78
C CYS A 369 19.00 -9.89 9.35
N PHE A 370 17.89 -9.38 9.87
CA PHE A 370 16.82 -10.16 10.48
C PHE A 370 15.48 -9.66 9.99
N ASP A 371 14.60 -10.60 9.69
CA ASP A 371 13.21 -10.30 9.39
C ASP A 371 12.30 -11.47 9.78
N LEU A 372 10.99 -11.27 9.78
CA LEU A 372 10.00 -12.25 10.17
C LEU A 372 9.13 -12.69 9.00
N THR A 373 8.89 -13.99 8.88
CA THR A 373 7.78 -14.48 8.08
C THR A 373 6.54 -14.56 8.96
N LEU A 374 5.44 -13.96 8.47
CA LEU A 374 4.16 -14.00 9.15
C LEU A 374 3.45 -15.33 8.90
N GLY A 375 3.05 -16.00 9.98
CA GLY A 375 2.33 -17.28 9.89
C GLY A 375 0.81 -17.12 9.77
N GLY A 376 0.16 -18.14 9.19
CA GLY A 376 -1.24 -18.54 9.33
C GLY A 376 -2.39 -17.58 9.09
N ARG A 377 -2.51 -16.44 9.77
CA ARG A 377 -3.65 -15.52 9.62
C ARG A 377 -3.60 -14.68 8.35
N ALA A 378 -2.43 -14.21 7.96
CA ALA A 378 -2.24 -13.54 6.66
C ALA A 378 -2.63 -14.45 5.49
N LYS A 379 -2.46 -15.78 5.63
CA LYS A 379 -2.93 -16.79 4.67
C LYS A 379 -4.45 -16.80 4.48
N GLU A 380 -5.22 -16.58 5.52
CA GLU A 380 -6.69 -16.70 5.44
C GLU A 380 -7.32 -15.47 4.75
N GLU A 381 -6.74 -14.30 4.93
CA GLU A 381 -7.13 -13.08 4.21
C GLU A 381 -6.67 -13.08 2.75
N LEU A 382 -5.44 -13.51 2.48
CA LEU A 382 -4.95 -13.70 1.10
C LEU A 382 -5.80 -14.72 0.32
N ARG A 383 -6.31 -15.79 0.99
CA ARG A 383 -7.24 -16.74 0.35
C ARG A 383 -8.62 -16.18 0.09
N ARG A 384 -9.12 -15.25 0.92
CA ARG A 384 -10.40 -14.57 0.69
C ARG A 384 -10.33 -13.58 -0.47
N ASN A 385 -9.17 -13.00 -0.72
CA ASN A 385 -8.95 -11.99 -1.76
C ASN A 385 -8.33 -12.55 -3.06
N ALA A 386 -7.90 -13.80 -3.07
CA ALA A 386 -7.36 -14.44 -4.27
C ALA A 386 -8.48 -14.86 -5.23
N VAL A 387 -8.91 -13.93 -6.05
CA VAL A 387 -9.65 -14.25 -7.28
C VAL A 387 -8.64 -14.72 -8.31
N LEU A 388 -8.62 -16.04 -8.57
CA LEU A 388 -7.83 -16.60 -9.65
C LEU A 388 -8.23 -15.97 -11.00
N PRO A 389 -7.28 -15.76 -11.93
CA PRO A 389 -7.57 -15.21 -13.26
C PRO A 389 -8.60 -16.03 -14.07
N SER A 390 -8.92 -17.24 -13.63
CA SER A 390 -9.87 -18.16 -14.26
C SER A 390 -11.33 -18.00 -13.81
N GLY A 391 -11.65 -17.05 -12.90
CA GLY A 391 -13.01 -16.82 -12.44
C GLY A 391 -13.66 -17.98 -11.64
N ARG A 392 -12.89 -18.99 -11.24
CA ARG A 392 -13.37 -20.09 -10.40
C ARG A 392 -13.17 -19.78 -8.93
N LEU A 393 -14.27 -19.51 -8.24
CA LEU A 393 -14.34 -19.59 -6.77
C LEU A 393 -14.09 -21.04 -6.35
N ILE A 394 -13.06 -21.28 -5.55
CA ILE A 394 -12.90 -22.56 -4.87
C ILE A 394 -13.98 -22.60 -3.81
N SER A 395 -15.04 -23.39 -4.06
CA SER A 395 -16.09 -23.65 -3.07
C SER A 395 -15.45 -24.42 -1.90
N GLY A 396 -15.46 -23.78 -0.73
CA GLY A 396 -14.86 -24.31 0.49
C GLY A 396 -15.70 -25.42 1.14
N THR A 397 -15.71 -26.60 0.55
CA THR A 397 -16.17 -27.81 1.21
C THR A 397 -15.06 -28.84 1.13
N GLU A 398 -14.46 -29.14 2.26
CA GLU A 398 -13.42 -30.14 2.54
C GLU A 398 -12.00 -29.62 2.80
N LEU A 399 -11.86 -28.72 3.77
CA LEU A 399 -10.59 -28.55 4.48
C LEU A 399 -10.85 -28.62 5.98
N THR A 400 -10.75 -29.82 6.53
CA THR A 400 -10.64 -30.02 7.96
C THR A 400 -9.32 -29.43 8.44
N TRP A 401 -9.42 -28.30 9.11
CA TRP A 401 -8.26 -27.61 9.68
C TRP A 401 -7.88 -28.28 11.01
N SER A 402 -6.69 -28.85 11.07
CA SER A 402 -6.03 -28.96 12.36
C SER A 402 -5.60 -27.57 12.78
N THR A 403 -6.03 -27.15 13.96
CA THR A 403 -5.71 -25.88 14.62
C THR A 403 -4.26 -25.85 15.15
N ALA A 404 -3.28 -26.30 14.36
CA ALA A 404 -1.88 -26.01 14.62
C ALA A 404 -1.65 -24.57 14.18
N GLU A 405 -1.54 -23.66 15.14
CA GLU A 405 -1.12 -22.30 14.96
C GLU A 405 0.15 -22.29 14.11
N ALA A 406 0.06 -21.78 12.88
CA ALA A 406 1.22 -21.65 12.02
C ALA A 406 2.16 -20.64 12.69
N SER A 407 3.23 -21.12 13.31
CA SER A 407 4.21 -20.33 14.02
C SER A 407 4.92 -19.38 13.06
N SER A 408 4.98 -18.10 13.41
CA SER A 408 5.83 -17.12 12.74
C SER A 408 7.29 -17.57 12.82
N MET A 409 8.09 -17.25 11.82
CA MET A 409 9.50 -17.65 11.76
C MET A 409 10.39 -16.41 11.67
N LEU A 410 11.50 -16.46 12.40
CA LEU A 410 12.56 -15.47 12.33
C LEU A 410 13.58 -15.90 11.28
N VAL A 411 13.78 -15.07 10.28
CA VAL A 411 14.80 -15.27 9.26
C VAL A 411 16.00 -14.36 9.56
N SER A 412 17.19 -14.88 9.42
CA SER A 412 18.43 -14.16 9.66
C SER A 412 19.47 -14.52 8.59
N CYS A 413 20.28 -13.54 8.20
CA CYS A 413 21.37 -13.69 7.24
C CYS A 413 22.57 -12.78 7.60
N GLY A 414 23.60 -12.73 6.74
CA GLY A 414 24.81 -11.97 7.00
C GLY A 414 25.89 -12.77 7.73
N TYR A 415 25.77 -14.09 7.72
CA TYR A 415 26.76 -14.99 8.30
C TYR A 415 27.96 -15.20 7.37
N PHE A 416 29.10 -15.59 7.92
CA PHE A 416 30.32 -15.87 7.15
C PHE A 416 30.22 -17.05 6.18
N ASP A 417 29.30 -17.97 6.45
CA ASP A 417 29.02 -19.14 5.63
C ASP A 417 28.02 -18.86 4.52
N ASP A 418 27.66 -17.57 4.31
CA ASP A 418 26.68 -17.09 3.34
C ASP A 418 25.31 -17.78 3.45
N THR A 419 25.00 -18.26 4.67
CA THR A 419 23.72 -18.97 4.93
C THR A 419 22.63 -18.01 5.35
N VAL A 420 21.41 -18.37 4.98
CA VAL A 420 20.16 -17.85 5.54
C VAL A 420 19.67 -18.86 6.58
N LYS A 421 19.38 -18.39 7.80
CA LYS A 421 18.93 -19.24 8.90
C LYS A 421 17.51 -18.89 9.28
N ILE A 422 16.72 -19.91 9.52
CA ILE A 422 15.31 -19.81 9.91
C ILE A 422 15.14 -20.37 11.30
N HIS A 423 14.56 -19.59 12.21
CA HIS A 423 14.32 -19.95 13.60
C HIS A 423 12.82 -19.82 13.93
N GLY A 424 12.32 -20.66 14.82
CA GLY A 424 11.00 -20.48 15.41
C GLY A 424 10.97 -19.25 16.33
N THR A 425 9.92 -18.45 16.29
CA THR A 425 9.83 -17.20 17.09
C THR A 425 9.58 -17.44 18.57
N GLU A 426 8.96 -18.56 18.95
CA GLU A 426 8.67 -18.88 20.35
C GLU A 426 9.86 -19.53 21.06
N SER A 427 10.48 -20.56 20.46
CA SER A 427 11.56 -21.32 21.04
C SER A 427 12.95 -20.82 20.63
N LEU A 428 13.04 -20.04 19.56
CA LEU A 428 14.27 -19.60 18.87
C LEU A 428 15.16 -20.78 18.42
N ASP A 429 14.55 -21.95 18.25
CA ASP A 429 15.27 -23.11 17.72
C ASP A 429 15.56 -22.93 16.24
N LEU A 430 16.75 -23.36 15.81
CA LEU A 430 17.12 -23.38 14.40
C LEU A 430 16.31 -24.47 13.70
N MET A 431 15.45 -24.06 12.77
CA MET A 431 14.61 -24.94 11.97
C MET A 431 15.30 -25.33 10.67
N ALA A 432 15.95 -24.37 10.01
CA ALA A 432 16.66 -24.60 8.76
C ALA A 432 17.87 -23.67 8.61
N SER A 433 18.83 -24.12 7.80
CA SER A 433 19.99 -23.32 7.40
C SER A 433 20.27 -23.64 5.93
N GLU A 434 20.03 -22.68 5.06
CA GLU A 434 20.13 -22.80 3.61
C GLU A 434 21.25 -21.90 3.08
N ASN A 435 21.88 -22.32 1.98
CA ASN A 435 22.87 -21.49 1.31
C ASN A 435 22.17 -20.30 0.63
N GLY A 436 22.58 -19.06 0.97
CA GLY A 436 22.05 -17.84 0.38
C GLY A 436 22.41 -17.61 -1.09
N GLY A 437 23.23 -18.48 -1.68
CA GLY A 437 23.55 -18.49 -3.11
C GLY A 437 24.37 -17.29 -3.61
N HIS A 438 24.55 -16.26 -2.79
CA HIS A 438 25.40 -15.11 -3.12
C HIS A 438 26.90 -15.50 -3.16
N ARG A 439 27.69 -14.73 -3.90
CA ARG A 439 29.16 -14.89 -3.96
C ARG A 439 29.84 -13.97 -2.94
N GLY A 440 29.38 -13.99 -1.71
CA GLY A 440 29.86 -13.18 -0.62
C GLY A 440 28.74 -12.87 0.39
N PRO A 441 29.04 -12.14 1.47
CA PRO A 441 28.10 -11.86 2.53
C PRO A 441 26.80 -11.21 2.04
N ILE A 442 25.70 -11.66 2.61
CA ILE A 442 24.40 -11.02 2.42
C ILE A 442 24.38 -9.76 3.28
N CYS A 443 24.09 -8.61 2.67
CA CYS A 443 24.17 -7.30 3.31
C CYS A 443 22.81 -6.76 3.77
N CYS A 444 21.73 -7.19 3.12
CA CYS A 444 20.39 -6.71 3.41
C CYS A 444 19.32 -7.78 3.10
N LEU A 445 18.20 -7.68 3.79
CA LEU A 445 17.10 -8.61 3.75
C LEU A 445 15.79 -7.85 3.96
N SER A 446 14.78 -8.16 3.17
CA SER A 446 13.40 -7.73 3.38
C SER A 446 12.43 -8.86 3.02
N ILE A 447 11.35 -8.99 3.78
CA ILE A 447 10.33 -10.02 3.58
C ILE A 447 8.96 -9.35 3.46
N ALA A 448 8.22 -9.71 2.40
CA ALA A 448 6.85 -9.26 2.20
C ALA A 448 5.85 -10.11 3.00
N SER A 449 4.64 -9.57 3.18
CA SER A 449 3.56 -10.22 3.96
C SER A 449 3.12 -11.58 3.40
N ASP A 450 3.31 -11.82 2.11
CA ASP A 450 2.99 -13.08 1.42
C ASP A 450 4.09 -14.16 1.55
N GLY A 451 5.21 -13.84 2.23
CA GLY A 451 6.32 -14.75 2.43
C GLY A 451 7.38 -14.73 1.32
N LEU A 452 7.28 -13.81 0.36
CA LEU A 452 8.37 -13.52 -0.57
C LEU A 452 9.50 -12.80 0.18
N MET A 453 10.71 -13.23 -0.06
CA MET A 453 11.92 -12.68 0.57
C MET A 453 12.88 -12.17 -0.49
N VAL A 454 13.52 -11.06 -0.22
CA VAL A 454 14.61 -10.52 -1.05
C VAL A 454 15.87 -10.38 -0.22
N THR A 455 16.98 -10.85 -0.77
CA THR A 455 18.33 -10.67 -0.18
C THR A 455 19.19 -9.85 -1.13
N GLY A 456 19.98 -8.95 -0.60
CA GLY A 456 21.00 -8.21 -1.35
C GLY A 456 22.39 -8.56 -0.85
N GLY A 457 23.30 -8.84 -1.78
CA GLY A 457 24.64 -9.33 -1.49
C GLY A 457 25.76 -8.33 -1.77
N GLN A 458 26.94 -8.65 -1.26
CA GLN A 458 28.19 -7.97 -1.60
C GLN A 458 28.58 -8.20 -3.07
N ASP A 459 28.04 -9.22 -3.72
CA ASP A 459 28.22 -9.56 -5.12
C ASP A 459 27.41 -8.67 -6.09
N ALA A 460 26.84 -7.58 -5.60
CA ALA A 460 26.01 -6.62 -6.34
C ALA A 460 24.74 -7.23 -6.95
N THR A 461 24.27 -8.37 -6.45
CA THR A 461 23.02 -9.00 -6.90
C THR A 461 21.95 -8.96 -5.83
N CYS A 462 20.67 -8.85 -6.27
CA CYS A 462 19.53 -9.19 -5.42
C CYS A 462 19.04 -10.59 -5.78
N ARG A 463 18.55 -11.33 -4.80
CA ARG A 463 17.93 -12.64 -5.03
C ARG A 463 16.54 -12.65 -4.42
N VAL A 464 15.58 -13.18 -5.17
CA VAL A 464 14.20 -13.36 -4.76
C VAL A 464 13.99 -14.81 -4.36
N TRP A 465 13.42 -15.02 -3.19
CA TRP A 465 13.19 -16.32 -2.59
C TRP A 465 11.73 -16.51 -2.24
N VAL A 466 11.27 -17.74 -2.33
CA VAL A 466 10.00 -18.18 -1.74
C VAL A 466 10.33 -19.00 -0.51
N VAL A 467 9.71 -18.66 0.60
CA VAL A 467 9.74 -19.47 1.82
C VAL A 467 8.66 -20.53 1.68
N ASN A 468 9.07 -21.79 1.45
CA ASN A 468 8.16 -22.93 1.28
C ASN A 468 7.63 -23.38 2.65
N HIS A 469 6.39 -23.00 2.96
CA HIS A 469 5.62 -23.71 3.95
C HIS A 469 4.91 -24.87 3.25
N ALA A 470 4.80 -26.02 3.88
CA ALA A 470 4.14 -27.21 3.32
C ALA A 470 2.72 -26.95 2.76
N ASP A 471 2.06 -25.91 3.25
CA ASP A 471 0.74 -25.48 2.79
C ASP A 471 0.76 -24.39 1.70
N MET A 472 1.89 -23.73 1.41
CA MET A 472 2.01 -22.72 0.34
C MET A 472 2.25 -23.35 -1.03
N ALA A 473 2.69 -24.57 -1.11
CA ALA A 473 2.92 -25.29 -2.36
C ALA A 473 1.66 -25.37 -3.26
N VAL A 474 0.47 -25.29 -2.66
CA VAL A 474 -0.82 -25.33 -3.39
C VAL A 474 -1.19 -24.00 -4.02
N ALA A 475 -0.77 -22.87 -3.46
CA ALA A 475 -1.09 -21.53 -4.01
C ALA A 475 -0.13 -21.09 -5.14
N LEU A 476 1.05 -21.69 -5.22
CA LEU A 476 2.09 -21.37 -6.21
C LEU A 476 2.05 -22.28 -7.45
N SER A 477 1.18 -23.30 -7.49
CA SER A 477 1.09 -24.26 -8.62
C SER A 477 0.56 -23.63 -9.92
N ASP A 478 -0.01 -22.43 -9.89
CA ASP A 478 -0.64 -21.80 -11.05
C ASP A 478 0.23 -20.73 -11.77
N GLY A 479 1.50 -21.03 -11.99
CA GLY A 479 2.26 -20.32 -13.00
C GLY A 479 3.58 -19.67 -12.58
N TYR A 480 3.93 -19.67 -11.28
CA TYR A 480 5.11 -18.96 -10.80
C TYR A 480 6.39 -19.78 -10.69
N VAL A 481 6.31 -21.11 -10.61
CA VAL A 481 7.44 -21.97 -10.19
C VAL A 481 7.84 -23.03 -11.23
N GLN A 482 7.24 -23.08 -12.39
CA GLN A 482 7.59 -24.14 -13.38
C GLN A 482 8.98 -24.07 -14.00
N THR A 483 9.75 -22.99 -13.80
CA THR A 483 11.09 -22.85 -14.41
C THR A 483 12.27 -23.13 -13.47
N ALA A 484 12.06 -23.25 -12.17
CA ALA A 484 13.15 -23.40 -11.19
C ALA A 484 13.28 -24.80 -10.57
N LEU A 485 12.32 -25.69 -10.75
CA LEU A 485 12.38 -27.07 -10.22
C LEU A 485 13.10 -28.02 -11.19
N GLY A 486 14.43 -27.94 -11.20
CA GLY A 486 15.26 -29.07 -11.56
C GLY A 486 15.06 -30.16 -10.48
N ALA A 487 14.39 -31.24 -10.86
CA ALA A 487 14.10 -32.37 -9.98
C ALA A 487 15.37 -32.91 -9.29
N SER A 488 15.44 -32.79 -7.96
CA SER A 488 16.23 -33.68 -7.13
C SER A 488 15.34 -34.15 -5.98
N ASN A 489 15.04 -35.43 -6.00
CA ASN A 489 14.45 -36.16 -4.87
C ASN A 489 15.38 -36.03 -3.68
N ASP A 490 14.81 -35.71 -2.53
CA ASP A 490 15.26 -35.87 -1.15
C ASP A 490 15.38 -34.54 -0.39
N GLY A 491 14.37 -34.29 0.45
CA GLY A 491 14.33 -33.25 1.48
C GLY A 491 13.64 -31.97 1.01
N GLU A 492 12.55 -31.62 1.69
CA GLU A 492 11.84 -30.34 1.47
C GLU A 492 12.79 -29.16 1.71
N GLN A 493 13.22 -28.48 0.68
CA GLN A 493 13.94 -27.21 0.79
C GLN A 493 12.95 -26.12 1.25
N LEU A 494 13.24 -25.52 2.40
CA LEU A 494 12.42 -24.44 2.97
C LEU A 494 12.53 -23.14 2.17
N LEU A 495 13.63 -22.93 1.44
CA LEU A 495 13.88 -21.77 0.61
C LEU A 495 14.14 -22.15 -0.83
N SER A 496 13.44 -21.56 -1.78
CA SER A 496 13.73 -21.68 -3.21
C SER A 496 13.99 -20.30 -3.84
N CYS A 497 15.13 -20.18 -4.56
CA CYS A 497 15.48 -18.97 -5.27
C CYS A 497 14.73 -18.92 -6.60
N CYS A 498 13.86 -17.90 -6.78
CA CYS A 498 13.08 -17.69 -7.99
C CYS A 498 13.82 -16.87 -9.04
N HIS A 499 14.45 -15.78 -8.61
CA HIS A 499 15.12 -14.84 -9.51
C HIS A 499 16.45 -14.36 -8.93
N VAL A 500 17.37 -14.06 -9.85
CA VAL A 500 18.60 -13.30 -9.56
C VAL A 500 18.52 -12.00 -10.35
N LEU A 501 18.46 -10.88 -9.64
CA LEU A 501 18.25 -9.55 -10.20
C LEU A 501 19.61 -8.85 -10.34
N TRP A 502 19.82 -8.26 -11.51
CA TRP A 502 21.03 -7.56 -11.91
C TRP A 502 20.72 -6.08 -12.16
N GLY A 503 21.71 -5.22 -12.00
CA GLY A 503 21.56 -3.78 -12.28
C GLY A 503 22.50 -2.90 -11.44
N HIS A 504 23.14 -3.47 -10.41
CA HIS A 504 24.15 -2.79 -9.61
C HIS A 504 25.56 -3.27 -9.98
N ASP A 505 26.53 -2.36 -9.87
CA ASP A 505 27.95 -2.63 -10.07
C ASP A 505 28.73 -2.67 -8.74
N THR A 506 28.10 -2.28 -7.64
CA THR A 506 28.68 -2.19 -6.30
C THR A 506 27.83 -2.94 -5.28
N PRO A 507 28.40 -3.28 -4.10
CA PRO A 507 27.66 -3.97 -3.05
C PRO A 507 26.34 -3.28 -2.69
N LEU A 508 25.33 -4.09 -2.38
CA LEU A 508 24.03 -3.62 -1.94
C LEU A 508 24.06 -3.22 -0.48
N THR A 509 23.40 -2.16 -0.13
CA THR A 509 23.29 -1.63 1.23
C THR A 509 21.91 -1.85 1.85
N CYS A 510 20.88 -1.79 1.03
CA CYS A 510 19.49 -1.94 1.48
C CYS A 510 18.60 -2.46 0.35
N VAL A 511 17.54 -3.17 0.73
CA VAL A 511 16.47 -3.64 -0.16
C VAL A 511 15.14 -3.49 0.53
N ASP A 512 14.09 -3.28 -0.26
CA ASP A 512 12.72 -3.36 0.22
C ASP A 512 11.83 -3.99 -0.85
N ILE A 513 10.75 -4.67 -0.42
CA ILE A 513 9.85 -5.42 -1.28
C ILE A 513 8.40 -5.08 -0.97
N ASN A 514 7.61 -4.88 -2.01
CA ASN A 514 6.16 -4.78 -1.91
C ASN A 514 5.50 -5.70 -2.94
N SER A 515 4.90 -6.79 -2.46
CA SER A 515 4.27 -7.81 -3.30
C SER A 515 2.98 -7.34 -3.96
N ASP A 516 2.22 -6.46 -3.32
CA ASP A 516 0.97 -5.91 -3.87
C ASP A 516 1.23 -5.05 -5.10
N LEU A 517 2.34 -4.31 -5.08
CA LEU A 517 2.80 -3.50 -6.21
C LEU A 517 3.63 -4.28 -7.23
N ASP A 518 4.00 -5.53 -6.91
CA ASP A 518 4.91 -6.35 -7.72
C ASP A 518 6.29 -5.70 -7.91
N VAL A 519 6.82 -5.02 -6.89
CA VAL A 519 8.03 -4.18 -6.98
C VAL A 519 9.05 -4.54 -5.90
N ILE A 520 10.32 -4.56 -6.30
CA ILE A 520 11.50 -4.60 -5.45
C ILE A 520 12.33 -3.33 -5.69
N VAL A 521 12.76 -2.70 -4.63
CA VAL A 521 13.67 -1.56 -4.68
C VAL A 521 14.95 -1.90 -3.95
N SER A 522 16.09 -1.62 -4.56
CA SER A 522 17.40 -1.90 -4.00
C SER A 522 18.33 -0.69 -4.10
N GLY A 523 19.14 -0.48 -3.09
CA GLY A 523 20.13 0.59 -3.01
C GLY A 523 21.55 0.03 -2.86
N SER A 524 22.53 0.73 -3.41
CA SER A 524 23.93 0.32 -3.43
C SER A 524 24.89 1.37 -2.86
N GLU A 525 26.13 0.95 -2.65
CA GLU A 525 27.21 1.79 -2.10
C GLU A 525 27.55 3.00 -3.00
N ASP A 526 27.31 2.93 -4.31
CA ASP A 526 27.57 4.02 -5.25
C ASP A 526 26.38 4.99 -5.40
N GLY A 527 25.36 4.86 -4.56
CA GLY A 527 24.18 5.72 -4.54
C GLY A 527 23.13 5.40 -5.60
N LEU A 528 23.25 4.27 -6.31
CA LEU A 528 22.26 3.86 -7.30
C LEU A 528 21.07 3.18 -6.61
N VAL A 529 19.87 3.57 -7.01
CA VAL A 529 18.61 2.92 -6.66
C VAL A 529 18.08 2.20 -7.89
N CYS A 530 17.82 0.90 -7.79
CA CYS A 530 17.23 0.09 -8.85
C CYS A 530 15.84 -0.39 -8.47
N VAL A 531 14.95 -0.43 -9.44
CA VAL A 531 13.58 -0.93 -9.32
C VAL A 531 13.42 -2.14 -10.25
N HIS A 532 12.92 -3.25 -9.70
CA HIS A 532 12.67 -4.49 -10.43
C HIS A 532 11.23 -4.97 -10.20
N ASN A 533 10.73 -5.73 -11.15
CA ASN A 533 9.48 -6.46 -11.03
C ASN A 533 9.72 -7.80 -10.32
N ILE A 534 8.86 -8.17 -9.37
CA ILE A 534 8.99 -9.43 -8.62
C ILE A 534 8.68 -10.63 -9.51
N ARG A 535 7.57 -10.56 -10.25
CA ARG A 535 7.00 -11.72 -10.97
C ARG A 535 7.89 -12.21 -12.09
N ARG A 536 8.53 -11.31 -12.82
CA ARG A 536 9.37 -11.65 -13.96
C ARG A 536 10.86 -11.56 -13.68
N GLY A 537 11.24 -10.93 -12.55
CA GLY A 537 12.63 -10.64 -12.22
C GLY A 537 13.28 -9.63 -13.21
N GLU A 538 12.45 -8.79 -13.85
CA GLU A 538 12.91 -7.85 -14.87
C GLU A 538 13.33 -6.53 -14.24
N PHE A 539 14.40 -5.94 -14.76
CA PHE A 539 14.80 -4.58 -14.43
C PHE A 539 13.82 -3.58 -15.04
N ILE A 540 13.30 -2.67 -14.22
CA ILE A 540 12.37 -1.61 -14.66
C ILE A 540 13.13 -0.33 -14.92
N ARG A 541 13.88 0.16 -13.92
CA ARG A 541 14.64 1.43 -13.98
C ARG A 541 15.69 1.55 -12.90
N ALA A 542 16.57 2.52 -13.09
CA ALA A 542 17.47 2.97 -12.05
C ALA A 542 17.56 4.51 -12.03
N PHE A 543 17.84 5.07 -10.87
CA PHE A 543 18.08 6.51 -10.70
C PHE A 543 19.04 6.74 -9.53
N ARG A 544 19.59 7.95 -9.46
CA ARG A 544 20.45 8.39 -8.35
C ARG A 544 19.85 9.64 -7.75
N PRO A 545 19.58 9.65 -6.43
CA PRO A 545 19.26 10.89 -5.72
C PRO A 545 20.42 11.90 -5.88
N PRO A 546 20.13 13.20 -5.94
CA PRO A 546 21.17 14.21 -5.95
C PRO A 546 21.99 14.16 -4.67
N SER A 547 23.30 14.40 -4.75
CA SER A 547 24.18 14.50 -3.57
C SER A 547 24.15 15.90 -2.97
N ILE A 548 24.19 15.99 -1.65
CA ILE A 548 24.29 17.27 -0.92
C ILE A 548 25.73 17.83 -0.95
N GLY A 549 26.74 17.05 -1.38
CA GLY A 549 28.16 17.45 -1.42
C GLY A 549 28.92 16.91 -2.63
N ASP A 550 30.25 17.12 -2.63
CA ASP A 550 31.14 16.69 -3.73
C ASP A 550 31.42 15.18 -3.79
N PHE A 551 31.00 14.44 -2.78
CA PHE A 551 31.18 12.98 -2.69
C PHE A 551 29.94 12.27 -3.21
N LYS A 552 30.11 11.09 -3.81
CA LYS A 552 29.00 10.18 -4.15
C LYS A 552 28.56 9.46 -2.87
N PRO A 553 27.43 9.85 -2.27
CA PRO A 553 26.95 9.18 -1.08
C PRO A 553 26.39 7.81 -1.42
N SER A 554 26.51 6.85 -0.51
CA SER A 554 25.82 5.57 -0.62
C SER A 554 24.37 5.69 -0.18
N VAL A 555 23.52 4.82 -0.72
CA VAL A 555 22.16 4.66 -0.20
C VAL A 555 22.25 3.98 1.17
N ALA A 556 21.76 4.64 2.21
CA ALA A 556 21.80 4.09 3.56
C ALA A 556 20.56 3.27 3.90
N ARG A 557 19.37 3.77 3.55
CA ARG A 557 18.08 3.10 3.80
C ARG A 557 17.09 3.39 2.67
N ILE A 558 16.22 2.41 2.41
CA ILE A 558 15.05 2.56 1.54
C ILE A 558 13.83 2.04 2.29
N ALA A 559 12.70 2.69 2.10
CA ALA A 559 11.41 2.20 2.52
C ALA A 559 10.39 2.44 1.39
N LEU A 560 9.54 1.45 1.13
CA LEU A 560 8.52 1.46 0.08
C LEU A 560 7.13 1.35 0.73
N ASP A 561 6.19 2.20 0.32
CA ASP A 561 4.81 2.15 0.80
C ASP A 561 3.92 1.28 -0.10
N THR A 562 2.68 1.09 0.32
CA THR A 562 1.66 0.35 -0.45
C THR A 562 1.05 1.16 -1.58
N THR A 563 1.36 2.45 -1.68
CA THR A 563 0.81 3.36 -2.70
C THR A 563 1.78 3.64 -3.85
N GLY A 564 3.00 3.09 -3.79
CA GLY A 564 4.03 3.28 -4.80
C GLY A 564 4.92 4.49 -4.57
N ASN A 565 4.96 5.04 -3.35
CA ASN A 565 5.95 6.00 -2.96
C ASN A 565 7.11 5.31 -2.24
N MET A 566 8.31 5.84 -2.40
CA MET A 566 9.49 5.36 -1.71
C MET A 566 10.24 6.50 -1.06
N VAL A 567 10.91 6.18 0.04
CA VAL A 567 11.80 7.10 0.72
C VAL A 567 13.20 6.54 0.68
N VAL A 568 14.13 7.38 0.28
CA VAL A 568 15.55 7.04 0.16
C VAL A 568 16.33 7.95 1.10
N HIS A 569 17.06 7.36 2.04
CA HIS A 569 18.01 8.06 2.89
C HIS A 569 19.42 7.76 2.42
N MET A 570 20.19 8.82 2.23
CA MET A 570 21.60 8.78 1.83
C MET A 570 22.50 8.97 3.03
N ASN A 571 23.72 8.41 2.96
CA ASN A 571 24.71 8.47 4.03
C ASN A 571 25.31 9.88 4.29
N ASP A 572 25.01 10.85 3.41
CA ASP A 572 25.35 12.27 3.59
C ASP A 572 24.30 13.07 4.37
N GLY A 573 23.23 12.41 4.84
CA GLY A 573 22.11 13.03 5.56
C GLY A 573 20.92 13.37 4.66
N GLY A 574 21.04 13.23 3.34
CA GLY A 574 19.93 13.49 2.41
C GLY A 574 18.77 12.53 2.61
N LEU A 575 17.58 13.06 2.71
CA LEU A 575 16.31 12.31 2.75
C LEU A 575 15.45 12.75 1.57
N TYR A 576 15.05 11.79 0.76
CA TYR A 576 14.33 12.02 -0.50
C TYR A 576 13.08 11.18 -0.56
N SER A 577 11.99 11.76 -1.04
CA SER A 577 10.75 11.07 -1.36
C SER A 577 10.58 10.97 -2.88
N TYR A 578 10.34 9.76 -3.37
CA TYR A 578 10.14 9.46 -4.80
C TYR A 578 8.87 8.67 -5.00
N THR A 579 8.32 8.74 -6.20
CA THR A 579 7.40 7.71 -6.68
C THR A 579 8.17 6.48 -7.16
N VAL A 580 7.51 5.32 -7.27
CA VAL A 580 8.08 4.10 -7.88
C VAL A 580 8.57 4.36 -9.30
N ASN A 581 8.05 5.38 -9.97
CA ASN A 581 8.50 5.83 -11.29
C ASN A 581 9.76 6.71 -11.26
N GLY A 582 10.38 6.91 -10.09
CA GLY A 582 11.60 7.70 -9.95
C GLY A 582 11.40 9.21 -10.06
N VAL A 583 10.16 9.69 -9.90
CA VAL A 583 9.86 11.12 -9.84
C VAL A 583 10.08 11.61 -8.41
N GLU A 584 10.95 12.59 -8.23
CA GLU A 584 11.20 13.22 -6.94
C GLU A 584 9.98 14.04 -6.51
N LEU A 585 9.48 13.76 -5.30
CA LEU A 585 8.37 14.48 -4.68
C LEU A 585 8.87 15.58 -3.73
N ALA A 586 9.85 15.22 -2.91
CA ALA A 586 10.47 16.12 -1.94
C ALA A 586 11.91 15.68 -1.62
N ALA A 587 12.72 16.66 -1.21
CA ALA A 587 14.10 16.45 -0.79
C ALA A 587 14.42 17.36 0.40
N ILE A 588 15.11 16.83 1.40
CA ILE A 588 15.55 17.57 2.58
C ILE A 588 16.86 17.00 3.11
N ASP A 589 17.64 17.82 3.79
CA ASP A 589 18.72 17.36 4.66
C ASP A 589 18.12 17.04 6.04
N ALA A 590 18.18 15.76 6.44
CA ALA A 590 17.68 15.32 7.75
C ALA A 590 18.52 15.86 8.92
N GLY A 591 19.74 16.36 8.64
CA GLY A 591 20.67 16.90 9.64
C GLY A 591 21.28 15.85 10.57
N GLU A 592 21.02 14.58 10.31
CA GLU A 592 21.52 13.44 11.10
C GLU A 592 21.64 12.16 10.26
N ILE A 593 22.35 11.17 10.81
CA ILE A 593 22.37 9.82 10.25
C ILE A 593 21.18 9.04 10.80
N ILE A 594 20.26 8.67 9.91
CA ILE A 594 19.10 7.86 10.24
C ILE A 594 19.51 6.38 10.24
N HIS A 595 19.34 5.70 11.37
CA HIS A 595 19.65 4.28 11.50
C HIS A 595 18.51 3.37 11.07
N ASP A 596 17.29 3.78 11.31
CA ASP A 596 16.11 3.04 10.85
C ASP A 596 14.98 4.00 10.50
N MET A 597 14.18 3.63 9.50
CA MET A 597 13.00 4.37 9.09
C MET A 597 11.89 3.43 8.68
N ARG A 598 10.65 3.86 8.91
CA ARG A 598 9.44 3.12 8.55
C ARG A 598 8.41 4.06 7.98
N ILE A 599 7.76 3.66 6.90
CA ILE A 599 6.58 4.34 6.37
C ILE A 599 5.35 3.76 7.09
N CYS A 600 4.43 4.63 7.48
CA CYS A 600 3.15 4.20 8.06
C CYS A 600 2.30 3.51 6.99
N SER A 601 1.46 2.58 7.40
CA SER A 601 0.62 1.79 6.50
C SER A 601 -0.32 2.61 5.60
N ASN A 602 -0.70 3.82 6.04
CA ASN A 602 -1.48 4.73 5.19
C ASN A 602 -0.66 5.50 4.15
N GLY A 603 0.67 5.36 4.12
CA GLY A 603 1.54 6.07 3.20
C GLY A 603 1.64 7.59 3.41
N GLU A 604 1.15 8.14 4.54
CA GLU A 604 1.18 9.59 4.78
C GLU A 604 2.39 10.07 5.57
N PHE A 605 2.91 9.22 6.46
CA PHE A 605 3.97 9.58 7.40
C PHE A 605 5.15 8.62 7.34
N ILE A 606 6.33 9.18 7.61
CA ILE A 606 7.57 8.44 7.81
C ILE A 606 8.00 8.65 9.24
N VAL A 607 8.42 7.59 9.90
CA VAL A 607 9.04 7.63 11.23
C VAL A 607 10.51 7.33 11.08
N THR A 608 11.38 8.21 11.59
CA THR A 608 12.83 8.06 11.52
C THR A 608 13.45 8.14 12.90
N GLY A 609 14.55 7.44 13.10
CA GLY A 609 15.36 7.55 14.31
C GLY A 609 16.84 7.37 14.00
N GLY A 610 17.68 8.14 14.67
CA GLY A 610 19.10 8.23 14.39
C GLY A 610 19.95 8.60 15.59
N ASP A 611 21.11 9.20 15.31
CA ASP A 611 22.14 9.50 16.32
C ASP A 611 21.77 10.63 17.28
N ASP A 612 20.84 11.51 16.91
CA ASP A 612 20.43 12.65 17.74
C ASP A 612 19.49 12.28 18.91
N CYS A 613 19.18 10.99 19.06
CA CYS A 613 18.30 10.44 20.10
C CYS A 613 16.85 10.95 20.02
N GLN A 614 16.43 11.39 18.86
CA GLN A 614 15.04 11.82 18.60
C GLN A 614 14.38 10.92 17.57
N VAL A 615 13.10 10.66 17.76
CA VAL A 615 12.28 10.06 16.72
C VAL A 615 11.48 11.17 16.07
N ARG A 616 11.63 11.34 14.75
CA ARG A 616 10.89 12.32 13.97
C ARG A 616 9.81 11.64 13.15
N ILE A 617 8.67 12.29 13.10
CA ILE A 617 7.56 11.92 12.24
C ILE A 617 7.45 12.98 11.15
N TRP A 618 7.64 12.57 9.90
CA TRP A 618 7.62 13.45 8.73
C TRP A 618 6.38 13.16 7.90
N LYS A 619 5.86 14.14 7.22
CA LYS A 619 4.89 13.93 6.15
C LYS A 619 5.62 13.42 4.92
N LEU A 620 5.12 12.35 4.28
CA LEU A 620 5.74 11.76 3.11
C LEU A 620 5.73 12.72 1.90
N SER A 621 4.67 13.53 1.78
CA SER A 621 4.43 14.38 0.62
C SER A 621 5.41 15.53 0.43
N ASP A 622 5.94 16.09 1.52
CA ASP A 622 6.77 17.30 1.52
C ASP A 622 7.96 17.22 2.47
N LEU A 623 8.13 16.09 3.15
CA LEU A 623 9.16 15.85 4.16
C LEU A 623 9.20 16.90 5.27
N THR A 624 8.05 17.51 5.59
CA THR A 624 7.95 18.41 6.75
C THR A 624 7.80 17.62 8.04
N VAL A 625 8.49 18.07 9.10
CA VAL A 625 8.40 17.45 10.43
C VAL A 625 7.05 17.74 11.06
N SER A 626 6.28 16.69 11.32
CA SER A 626 4.98 16.77 11.98
C SER A 626 5.09 16.67 13.49
N ALA A 627 5.96 15.80 14.00
CA ALA A 627 6.18 15.62 15.44
C ALA A 627 7.59 15.13 15.73
N VAL A 628 8.06 15.40 16.95
CA VAL A 628 9.36 14.94 17.46
C VAL A 628 9.14 14.32 18.83
N LEU A 629 9.66 13.11 19.03
CA LEU A 629 9.72 12.43 20.32
C LEU A 629 11.17 12.47 20.82
N ASP A 630 11.40 13.11 21.97
CA ASP A 630 12.76 13.24 22.55
C ASP A 630 13.05 12.06 23.47
N LEU A 631 14.07 11.28 23.13
CA LEU A 631 14.54 10.10 23.87
C LEU A 631 16.01 10.22 24.31
N ARG A 632 16.53 11.46 24.47
CA ARG A 632 17.93 11.71 24.84
C ARG A 632 18.41 11.00 26.10
N SER A 633 17.50 10.57 26.97
CA SER A 633 17.81 9.80 28.16
C SER A 633 18.27 8.35 27.87
N HIS A 634 18.05 7.85 26.64
CA HIS A 634 18.27 6.45 26.24
C HIS A 634 19.36 6.27 25.17
N GLY A 635 19.98 7.36 24.72
CA GLY A 635 21.02 7.32 23.69
C GLY A 635 20.48 7.20 22.25
N PRO A 636 21.36 7.00 21.26
CA PRO A 636 21.01 6.90 19.86
C PRO A 636 19.93 5.85 19.59
N ILE A 637 19.03 6.15 18.66
CA ILE A 637 17.97 5.25 18.22
C ILE A 637 18.53 4.32 17.14
N ARG A 638 18.47 3.01 17.38
CA ARG A 638 19.04 2.00 16.49
C ARG A 638 18.00 1.31 15.60
N CYS A 639 16.79 1.12 16.11
CA CYS A 639 15.73 0.46 15.36
C CYS A 639 14.35 0.98 15.76
N ILE A 640 13.46 0.95 14.79
CA ILE A 640 12.05 1.36 14.91
C ILE A 640 11.19 0.24 14.34
N ALA A 641 10.11 -0.10 15.03
CA ALA A 641 9.15 -1.05 14.53
C ALA A 641 7.73 -0.61 14.87
N MET A 642 6.80 -0.86 13.96
CA MET A 642 5.37 -0.65 14.16
C MET A 642 4.69 -2.01 14.13
N THR A 643 3.66 -2.18 14.96
CA THR A 643 2.80 -3.36 14.83
C THR A 643 2.11 -3.30 13.49
N PRO A 644 2.07 -4.42 12.72
CA PRO A 644 1.29 -4.48 11.50
C PRO A 644 -0.20 -4.21 11.79
N ASP A 645 -0.84 -3.41 10.94
CA ASP A 645 -2.25 -3.05 11.10
C ASP A 645 -3.18 -4.26 11.01
N ASP A 646 -2.80 -5.28 10.25
CA ASP A 646 -3.60 -6.47 9.96
C ASP A 646 -3.62 -7.49 11.10
N MET A 647 -2.72 -7.34 12.08
CA MET A 647 -2.48 -8.38 13.09
C MET A 647 -3.48 -8.37 14.24
N ASN A 648 -4.36 -7.36 14.34
CA ASN A 648 -5.21 -7.28 15.51
C ASN A 648 -6.59 -6.64 15.27
N PRO A 649 -7.57 -7.42 14.76
CA PRO A 649 -8.94 -6.92 14.62
C PRO A 649 -9.62 -6.62 15.97
N VAL A 650 -9.02 -7.04 17.08
CA VAL A 650 -9.55 -6.83 18.43
C VAL A 650 -8.87 -5.66 19.16
N ASN A 651 -7.64 -5.32 18.79
CA ASN A 651 -6.90 -4.21 19.39
C ASN A 651 -6.80 -3.03 18.42
N GLN A 652 -7.55 -2.02 18.70
CA GLN A 652 -7.71 -0.79 17.93
C GLN A 652 -6.47 0.13 17.88
N TYR A 653 -5.25 -0.36 18.20
CA TYR A 653 -4.06 0.49 18.28
C TYR A 653 -2.84 -0.18 17.66
N SER A 654 -2.21 0.46 16.70
CA SER A 654 -0.83 0.15 16.32
C SER A 654 0.12 0.79 17.33
N TYR A 655 1.13 0.03 17.74
CA TYR A 655 2.14 0.49 18.67
C TYR A 655 3.44 0.80 17.95
N LEU A 656 4.12 1.86 18.40
CA LEU A 656 5.45 2.19 17.95
C LEU A 656 6.46 1.71 18.99
N PHE A 657 7.36 0.83 18.58
CA PHE A 657 8.49 0.34 19.36
C PHE A 657 9.77 1.04 18.91
N ILE A 658 10.54 1.52 19.84
CA ILE A 658 11.80 2.22 19.58
C ILE A 658 12.90 1.53 20.39
N GLY A 659 13.94 1.10 19.71
CA GLY A 659 15.11 0.48 20.32
C GLY A 659 16.29 1.42 20.37
N SER A 660 16.90 1.54 21.53
CA SER A 660 17.99 2.48 21.79
C SER A 660 19.33 1.77 22.02
N ASP A 661 20.41 2.53 21.94
CA ASP A 661 21.78 2.05 22.09
C ASP A 661 22.10 1.54 23.52
N ASP A 662 21.34 1.98 24.51
CA ASP A 662 21.43 1.49 25.90
C ASP A 662 20.75 0.12 26.13
N GLY A 663 20.19 -0.49 25.08
CA GLY A 663 19.48 -1.76 25.15
C GLY A 663 18.04 -1.63 25.67
N SER A 664 17.50 -0.43 25.77
CA SER A 664 16.14 -0.20 26.18
C SER A 664 15.15 -0.23 25.00
N ILE A 665 13.95 -0.71 25.27
CA ILE A 665 12.81 -0.66 24.36
C ILE A 665 11.84 0.40 24.86
N THR A 666 11.57 1.41 24.08
CA THR A 666 10.54 2.39 24.38
C THR A 666 9.29 2.09 23.56
N LEU A 667 8.18 1.88 24.26
CA LEU A 667 6.85 1.75 23.67
C LEU A 667 6.17 3.11 23.71
N VAL A 668 5.67 3.56 22.58
CA VAL A 668 4.83 4.76 22.49
C VAL A 668 3.36 4.31 22.58
N ASP A 669 2.66 4.81 23.59
CA ASP A 669 1.26 4.50 23.89
C ASP A 669 0.43 5.79 24.07
N ARG A 670 -0.89 5.69 23.92
CA ARG A 670 -1.82 6.78 24.23
C ARG A 670 -1.83 7.07 25.74
N ASP A 671 -1.81 8.33 26.13
CA ASP A 671 -2.05 8.68 27.52
C ASP A 671 -3.56 8.71 27.81
N PRO A 672 -4.09 7.76 28.61
CA PRO A 672 -5.52 7.67 28.87
C PRO A 672 -6.06 8.76 29.81
N GLU A 673 -5.19 9.42 30.56
CA GLU A 673 -5.62 10.42 31.56
C GLU A 673 -5.90 11.77 30.91
N LEU A 674 -5.36 12.02 29.70
CA LEU A 674 -5.52 13.27 28.96
C LEU A 674 -6.53 13.15 27.80
N ALA A 675 -7.03 11.96 27.50
CA ALA A 675 -8.03 11.71 26.43
C ALA A 675 -9.49 11.92 26.89
N GLY A 676 -9.72 12.36 28.11
CA GLY A 676 -11.03 12.55 28.74
C GLY A 676 -11.37 13.99 29.03
N GLY A 677 -10.84 14.95 28.30
CA GLY A 677 -11.14 16.36 28.45
C GLY A 677 -11.98 16.92 27.30
#